data_7050c5e6361d513cd08fdc617d028005
#
_entry.id   7050c5e6361d513cd08fdc617d028005
#
_cell.length_a   1.000
_cell.length_b   1.000
_cell.length_c   1.000
_cell.angle_alpha   90.00
_cell.angle_beta   90.00
_cell.angle_gamma   90.00
#
_symmetry.space_group_name_H-M   'P 1'
#
loop_
_entity.id
_entity.type
_entity.pdbx_description
1 polymer ?
#
loop_
_entity_poly.entity_id
_entity_poly.type
_entity_poly.pdbx_seq_one_letter_code
_entity_poly.pdbx_strand_id
1 'polypeptide(L)'
;MATATEIQLATEPSVTMLKNMSLLTTIDEVNMDQATFLAGLCRQGLNDLDAHLPGFNPSHPYTADEIIALPLDRYRVHDTLFDLPRRKSGRHTLAVAIASLMYPVHDGSLSSIIRYEADRVRLRGWASLQRRYDMLQATRRNGHTTFGLSGGAAPGVQAPVWAARITGQGAWDPVKNPISLDGTPAIPMPVQVAHEADLAPFLRHLENGGTSELDGSKQGFELDEGRGEPYYGVKGAEFRKGVVYEDGRMDLCKMVVGPDHIGKLMDSLRPNTFVRHFLLGNNIIGPVGAREVASFIEDLPDRMDTWYLAGNCIDGPSLRILVDAMVQSEAVTNIWLKRNPLGASASEDVFRLITGAKNLRTLDLDQSELGDRGIADLFSRLAAHQMRDGTKLPLQHIYLNGNGISSKGARAIGTFLTSPHCGLTSIYMSSNPLGDEGVEALAAAVLEAPYLTRLFLQSVGVSTKGTIALCKAVTGHPSLVSFDLGQSYTTYDLGQAYNYIEDEAVPTISELITTKSRLAYLNFGHCPITPPGIRALNEAVLQSPTLVYYAAVSILPDPTLVPATFRPSVDTALIDPRNRTKSQVDLDRAVREHLDVNVRARYGEDMSHTRFMEEERRWLVSDRSDVRKIDSVYRNRDAGLARRRLLTLVKNWEDGDETLDRVMNAQAPSCSLRRHDKTE
;
A
#
# COMPACT_ATOMS: atom_id res chain seq x y z
N MET A 1 4.12 23.08 28.74
CA MET A 1 5.33 22.95 27.89
C MET A 1 6.12 21.77 28.45
N ALA A 2 5.99 20.60 27.85
CA ALA A 2 6.90 19.49 28.12
C ALA A 2 8.26 19.86 27.49
N THR A 3 9.33 19.79 28.25
CA THR A 3 10.67 20.14 27.76
C THR A 3 11.16 19.10 26.74
N ALA A 4 12.06 19.49 25.83
CA ALA A 4 12.63 18.58 24.85
C ALA A 4 13.22 17.29 25.48
N THR A 5 13.61 17.36 26.76
CA THR A 5 14.13 16.26 27.57
C THR A 5 13.05 15.21 27.89
N GLU A 6 11.81 15.63 28.14
CA GLU A 6 10.69 14.67 28.40
C GLU A 6 10.26 13.94 27.13
N ILE A 7 10.35 14.59 25.96
CA ILE A 7 10.07 13.98 24.67
C ILE A 7 11.15 12.95 24.30
N GLN A 8 12.42 13.24 24.64
CA GLN A 8 13.55 12.33 24.39
C GLN A 8 13.49 11.07 25.27
N LEU A 9 13.07 11.22 26.53
CA LEU A 9 12.85 10.08 27.44
C LEU A 9 11.67 9.19 27.01
N ALA A 10 10.66 9.72 26.33
CA ALA A 10 9.55 8.95 25.80
C ALA A 10 9.89 8.19 24.50
N THR A 11 10.94 8.62 23.78
CA THR A 11 11.35 8.00 22.51
C THR A 11 12.45 6.93 22.68
N GLU A 12 13.32 7.04 23.66
CA GLU A 12 14.41 6.08 23.89
C GLU A 12 13.92 4.64 24.21
N PRO A 13 12.92 4.43 25.05
CA PRO A 13 12.37 3.09 25.27
C PRO A 13 11.77 2.46 24.01
N SER A 14 11.18 3.26 23.13
CA SER A 14 10.59 2.75 21.89
C SER A 14 11.65 2.32 20.86
N VAL A 15 12.78 2.99 20.80
CA VAL A 15 13.92 2.59 19.95
C VAL A 15 14.60 1.33 20.48
N THR A 16 14.76 1.20 21.79
CA THR A 16 15.29 0.00 22.44
C THR A 16 14.35 -1.18 22.26
N MET A 17 13.03 -0.94 22.35
CA MET A 17 12.00 -1.93 22.11
C MET A 17 11.96 -2.39 20.64
N LEU A 18 12.07 -1.48 19.68
CA LEU A 18 12.18 -1.83 18.26
C LEU A 18 13.46 -2.60 17.95
N LYS A 19 14.58 -2.27 18.60
CA LYS A 19 15.81 -3.05 18.53
C LYS A 19 15.64 -4.45 19.13
N ASN A 20 14.98 -4.57 20.27
CA ASN A 20 14.69 -5.84 20.90
C ASN A 20 13.68 -6.68 20.08
N MET A 21 12.71 -6.04 19.42
CA MET A 21 11.81 -6.72 18.50
C MET A 21 12.53 -7.23 17.25
N SER A 22 13.49 -6.48 16.71
CA SER A 22 14.31 -6.95 15.59
C SER A 22 15.22 -8.13 15.98
N LEU A 23 15.72 -8.15 17.20
CA LEU A 23 16.43 -9.29 17.78
C LEU A 23 15.52 -10.51 17.91
N LEU A 24 14.26 -10.33 18.33
CA LEU A 24 13.28 -11.42 18.45
C LEU A 24 12.85 -12.02 17.10
N THR A 25 12.94 -11.27 16.01
CA THR A 25 12.68 -11.79 14.65
C THR A 25 13.84 -12.61 14.10
N THR A 26 15.03 -12.49 14.68
CA THR A 26 16.23 -13.25 14.30
C THR A 26 16.47 -14.48 15.16
N ILE A 27 15.76 -14.65 16.29
CA ILE A 27 15.92 -15.82 17.19
C ILE A 27 14.85 -16.85 16.84
N ASP A 28 15.16 -17.73 15.93
CA ASP A 28 14.20 -18.71 15.41
C ASP A 28 14.31 -20.13 15.96
N GLU A 29 15.24 -20.37 16.88
CA GLU A 29 15.33 -21.64 17.61
C GLU A 29 14.76 -21.46 19.00
N VAL A 30 13.54 -21.94 19.22
CA VAL A 30 12.86 -21.85 20.51
C VAL A 30 13.24 -23.03 21.38
N ASN A 31 14.20 -22.81 22.23
CA ASN A 31 14.40 -23.66 23.41
C ASN A 31 13.66 -23.09 24.64
N MET A 32 13.72 -23.81 25.78
CA MET A 32 13.06 -23.39 27.04
C MET A 32 13.51 -22.00 27.52
N ASP A 33 14.73 -21.58 27.22
CA ASP A 33 15.31 -20.30 27.65
C ASP A 33 14.69 -19.11 26.90
N GLN A 34 14.30 -19.30 25.63
CA GLN A 34 13.65 -18.26 24.84
C GLN A 34 12.23 -17.94 25.31
N ALA A 35 11.48 -18.96 25.76
CA ALA A 35 10.16 -18.70 26.33
C ALA A 35 10.26 -17.93 27.65
N THR A 36 11.27 -18.19 28.43
CA THR A 36 11.58 -17.44 29.67
C THR A 36 12.02 -16.01 29.35
N PHE A 37 12.83 -15.83 28.32
CA PHE A 37 13.24 -14.51 27.82
C PHE A 37 12.04 -13.67 27.30
N LEU A 38 11.17 -14.28 26.51
CA LEU A 38 9.93 -13.61 26.01
C LEU A 38 8.99 -13.24 27.15
N ALA A 39 8.84 -14.13 28.16
CA ALA A 39 8.06 -13.82 29.36
C ALA A 39 8.65 -12.64 30.13
N GLY A 40 9.98 -12.56 30.20
CA GLY A 40 10.70 -11.43 30.82
C GLY A 40 10.46 -10.12 30.06
N LEU A 41 10.52 -10.13 28.72
CA LEU A 41 10.24 -8.97 27.88
C LEU A 41 8.78 -8.54 27.99
N CYS A 42 7.81 -9.47 27.98
CA CYS A 42 6.40 -9.16 28.19
C CYS A 42 6.19 -8.48 29.55
N ARG A 43 6.83 -9.01 30.61
CA ARG A 43 6.74 -8.44 31.96
C ARG A 43 7.34 -7.05 32.04
N GLN A 44 8.50 -6.83 31.41
CA GLN A 44 9.11 -5.50 31.33
C GLN A 44 8.18 -4.51 30.60
N GLY A 45 7.58 -4.95 29.46
CA GLY A 45 6.63 -4.13 28.75
C GLY A 45 5.36 -3.80 29.51
N LEU A 46 4.86 -4.75 30.28
CA LEU A 46 3.74 -4.51 31.17
C LEU A 46 4.08 -3.46 32.25
N ASN A 47 5.29 -3.49 32.80
CA ASN A 47 5.76 -2.48 33.74
C ASN A 47 5.89 -1.09 33.08
N ASP A 48 6.37 -1.05 31.84
CA ASP A 48 6.48 0.21 31.07
C ASP A 48 5.09 0.78 30.75
N LEU A 49 4.10 -0.08 30.49
CA LEU A 49 2.71 0.33 30.29
C LEU A 49 2.07 0.87 31.58
N ASP A 50 2.36 0.26 32.73
CA ASP A 50 1.89 0.73 34.04
C ASP A 50 2.37 2.17 34.31
N ALA A 51 3.62 2.45 34.01
CA ALA A 51 4.19 3.79 34.18
C ALA A 51 3.57 4.87 33.27
N HIS A 52 2.95 4.48 32.13
CA HIS A 52 2.50 5.40 31.09
C HIS A 52 0.98 5.41 30.89
N LEU A 53 0.26 4.40 31.36
CA LEU A 53 -1.19 4.24 31.20
C LEU A 53 -1.88 4.14 32.57
N PRO A 54 -2.41 5.24 33.13
CA PRO A 54 -3.13 5.22 34.38
C PRO A 54 -4.29 4.22 34.36
N GLY A 55 -4.38 3.37 35.39
CA GLY A 55 -5.39 2.32 35.50
C GLY A 55 -4.99 0.97 34.87
N PHE A 56 -3.81 0.88 34.28
CA PHE A 56 -3.24 -0.39 33.84
C PHE A 56 -2.82 -1.24 35.05
N ASN A 57 -3.19 -2.52 35.06
CA ASN A 57 -2.81 -3.44 36.12
C ASN A 57 -1.75 -4.44 35.60
N PRO A 58 -0.47 -4.30 35.99
CA PRO A 58 0.60 -5.17 35.51
C PRO A 58 0.45 -6.63 35.96
N SER A 59 -0.39 -6.90 36.96
CA SER A 59 -0.68 -8.25 37.42
C SER A 59 -1.79 -8.96 36.64
N HIS A 60 -2.51 -8.25 35.78
CA HIS A 60 -3.54 -8.84 34.94
C HIS A 60 -2.92 -9.50 33.70
N PRO A 61 -3.31 -10.74 33.34
CA PRO A 61 -2.80 -11.41 32.16
C PRO A 61 -3.49 -10.89 30.90
N TYR A 62 -3.10 -9.71 30.43
CA TYR A 62 -3.66 -9.09 29.22
C TYR A 62 -3.38 -9.94 27.98
N THR A 63 -4.40 -10.10 27.14
CA THR A 63 -4.25 -10.59 25.77
C THR A 63 -3.72 -9.48 24.84
N ALA A 64 -3.23 -9.86 23.64
CA ALA A 64 -2.79 -8.90 22.66
C ALA A 64 -3.89 -7.91 22.24
N ASP A 65 -5.15 -8.36 22.18
CA ASP A 65 -6.28 -7.51 21.80
C ASP A 65 -6.69 -6.56 22.96
N GLU A 66 -6.60 -7.00 24.20
CA GLU A 66 -6.79 -6.15 25.36
C GLU A 66 -5.70 -5.06 25.45
N ILE A 67 -4.42 -5.40 25.22
CA ILE A 67 -3.33 -4.43 25.19
C ILE A 67 -3.57 -3.36 24.10
N ILE A 68 -4.05 -3.77 22.92
CA ILE A 68 -4.37 -2.84 21.82
C ILE A 68 -5.59 -1.97 22.17
N ALA A 69 -6.52 -2.46 22.98
CA ALA A 69 -7.70 -1.74 23.41
C ALA A 69 -7.45 -0.73 24.56
N LEU A 70 -6.37 -0.89 25.34
CA LEU A 70 -6.06 -0.02 26.47
C LEU A 70 -6.04 1.48 26.17
N PRO A 71 -5.49 1.98 25.04
CA PRO A 71 -5.56 3.39 24.72
C PRO A 71 -6.96 3.89 24.52
N LEU A 72 -7.88 3.04 24.04
CA LEU A 72 -9.27 3.42 23.82
C LEU A 72 -9.96 3.78 25.13
N ASP A 73 -9.70 3.05 26.21
CA ASP A 73 -10.29 3.31 27.52
C ASP A 73 -9.72 4.58 28.15
N ARG A 74 -8.46 4.89 27.94
CA ARG A 74 -7.82 6.13 28.40
C ARG A 74 -8.44 7.39 27.76
N TYR A 75 -8.84 7.28 26.50
CA TYR A 75 -9.33 8.40 25.70
C TYR A 75 -10.85 8.51 25.69
N ARG A 76 -11.57 7.53 26.24
CA ARG A 76 -13.01 7.59 26.50
C ARG A 76 -13.43 8.71 27.46
N VAL A 77 -12.51 9.30 28.19
CA VAL A 77 -12.78 10.43 29.11
C VAL A 77 -13.27 11.69 28.39
N HIS A 78 -13.15 11.74 27.05
CA HIS A 78 -13.78 12.78 26.23
C HIS A 78 -15.03 12.23 25.53
N ASP A 79 -16.05 11.94 26.34
CA ASP A 79 -17.29 11.21 26.02
C ASP A 79 -18.14 11.73 24.83
N THR A 80 -17.78 12.80 24.19
CA THR A 80 -18.59 13.39 23.12
C THR A 80 -18.10 13.08 21.70
N LEU A 81 -16.98 12.42 21.55
CA LEU A 81 -16.37 12.17 20.23
C LEU A 81 -16.43 10.70 19.76
N PHE A 82 -16.84 9.75 20.62
CA PHE A 82 -16.63 8.33 20.36
C PHE A 82 -17.84 7.44 20.56
N ASP A 83 -18.94 7.76 19.93
CA ASP A 83 -20.03 6.80 19.73
C ASP A 83 -19.65 5.83 18.55
N LEU A 84 -18.48 5.22 18.66
CA LEU A 84 -18.03 4.25 17.69
C LEU A 84 -18.64 2.89 18.01
N PRO A 85 -19.31 2.24 17.06
CA PRO A 85 -19.88 0.92 17.31
C PRO A 85 -18.76 -0.03 17.73
N ARG A 86 -18.91 -0.68 18.88
CA ARG A 86 -17.98 -1.72 19.38
C ARG A 86 -17.97 -2.87 18.38
N ARG A 87 -17.03 -2.88 17.46
CA ARG A 87 -16.80 -4.01 16.56
C ARG A 87 -15.93 -5.04 17.26
N LYS A 88 -16.21 -6.33 17.02
CA LYS A 88 -15.53 -7.47 17.63
C LYS A 88 -14.03 -7.60 17.27
N SER A 89 -13.51 -6.81 16.33
CA SER A 89 -12.08 -6.76 16.01
C SER A 89 -11.47 -5.46 16.54
N GLY A 90 -10.70 -5.54 17.61
CA GLY A 90 -10.06 -4.38 18.27
C GLY A 90 -9.16 -3.53 17.37
N ARG A 91 -8.73 -4.06 16.23
CA ARG A 91 -7.87 -3.34 15.28
C ARG A 91 -8.55 -2.16 14.60
N HIS A 92 -9.79 -2.33 14.13
CA HIS A 92 -10.54 -1.24 13.48
C HIS A 92 -10.89 -0.14 14.48
N THR A 93 -11.28 -0.53 15.69
CA THR A 93 -11.64 0.43 16.75
C THR A 93 -10.46 1.30 17.17
N LEU A 94 -9.25 0.70 17.28
CA LEU A 94 -8.04 1.44 17.60
C LEU A 94 -7.63 2.40 16.47
N ALA A 95 -7.68 1.96 15.22
CA ALA A 95 -7.33 2.77 14.08
C ALA A 95 -8.28 3.98 13.93
N VAL A 96 -9.58 3.77 14.10
CA VAL A 96 -10.58 4.85 14.05
C VAL A 96 -10.45 5.78 15.26
N ALA A 97 -10.19 5.24 16.46
CA ALA A 97 -9.94 6.07 17.63
C ALA A 97 -8.68 6.93 17.48
N ILE A 98 -7.58 6.35 16.96
CA ILE A 98 -6.36 7.09 16.67
C ILE A 98 -6.64 8.17 15.61
N ALA A 99 -7.32 7.82 14.50
CA ALA A 99 -7.68 8.79 13.48
C ALA A 99 -8.51 9.94 14.05
N SER A 100 -9.55 9.64 14.87
CA SER A 100 -10.40 10.65 15.51
C SER A 100 -9.63 11.54 16.50
N LEU A 101 -8.57 11.01 17.10
CA LEU A 101 -7.72 11.75 18.01
C LEU A 101 -6.65 12.58 17.30
N MET A 102 -6.22 12.11 16.16
CA MET A 102 -5.26 12.82 15.30
C MET A 102 -5.90 13.98 14.55
N TYR A 103 -7.24 13.95 14.41
CA TYR A 103 -8.05 15.00 13.79
C TYR A 103 -9.12 15.50 14.80
N PRO A 104 -8.70 16.04 15.95
CA PRO A 104 -9.66 16.58 16.86
C PRO A 104 -10.30 17.81 16.22
N VAL A 105 -11.62 17.80 16.16
CA VAL A 105 -12.43 18.91 15.61
C VAL A 105 -12.13 20.22 16.35
N HIS A 106 -11.50 20.17 17.52
CA HIS A 106 -11.32 21.31 18.42
C HIS A 106 -9.91 21.50 19.00
N ASP A 107 -8.99 20.55 18.88
CA ASP A 107 -7.63 20.71 19.41
C ASP A 107 -6.59 20.23 18.41
N GLY A 108 -6.15 21.14 17.56
CA GLY A 108 -5.08 20.92 16.58
C GLY A 108 -3.68 20.89 17.20
N SER A 109 -3.52 20.53 18.48
CA SER A 109 -2.19 20.49 19.07
C SER A 109 -1.38 19.32 18.54
N LEU A 110 -0.31 19.65 17.83
CA LEU A 110 0.67 18.71 17.27
C LEU A 110 1.27 17.79 18.36
N SER A 111 1.40 18.28 19.59
CA SER A 111 1.88 17.51 20.74
C SER A 111 0.99 16.31 21.07
N SER A 112 -0.31 16.44 20.92
CA SER A 112 -1.26 15.33 21.12
C SER A 112 -1.06 14.25 20.05
N ILE A 113 -0.87 14.64 18.79
CA ILE A 113 -0.65 13.71 17.66
C ILE A 113 0.64 12.91 17.88
N ILE A 114 1.75 13.57 18.22
CA ILE A 114 3.06 12.94 18.43
C ILE A 114 2.98 11.93 19.59
N ARG A 115 2.35 12.32 20.70
CA ARG A 115 2.18 11.46 21.88
C ARG A 115 1.39 10.20 21.54
N TYR A 116 0.33 10.33 20.76
CA TYR A 116 -0.49 9.22 20.30
C TYR A 116 0.28 8.22 19.45
N GLU A 117 1.03 8.70 18.49
CA GLU A 117 1.81 7.84 17.62
C GLU A 117 2.89 7.07 18.39
N ALA A 118 3.54 7.71 19.37
CA ALA A 118 4.50 7.05 20.24
C ALA A 118 3.84 5.93 21.07
N ASP A 119 2.68 6.19 21.65
CA ASP A 119 1.92 5.20 22.43
C ASP A 119 1.42 4.06 21.52
N ARG A 120 0.96 4.36 20.31
CA ARG A 120 0.53 3.37 19.33
C ARG A 120 1.65 2.42 18.91
N VAL A 121 2.83 2.96 18.59
CA VAL A 121 4.01 2.13 18.21
C VAL A 121 4.40 1.22 19.36
N ARG A 122 4.42 1.74 20.59
CA ARG A 122 4.71 0.97 21.80
C ARG A 122 3.72 -0.15 21.99
N LEU A 123 2.43 0.12 21.92
CA LEU A 123 1.36 -0.87 22.11
C LEU A 123 1.32 -1.95 21.03
N ARG A 124 1.57 -1.59 19.76
CA ARG A 124 1.71 -2.58 18.68
C ARG A 124 2.89 -3.52 18.94
N GLY A 125 4.00 -3.00 19.47
CA GLY A 125 5.15 -3.78 19.86
C GLY A 125 4.80 -4.78 20.94
N TRP A 126 4.19 -4.33 22.01
CA TRP A 126 3.77 -5.20 23.12
C TRP A 126 2.73 -6.23 22.70
N ALA A 127 1.73 -5.85 21.92
CA ALA A 127 0.75 -6.78 21.38
C ALA A 127 1.39 -7.86 20.48
N SER A 128 2.45 -7.53 19.76
CA SER A 128 3.20 -8.49 18.94
C SER A 128 3.97 -9.48 19.82
N LEU A 129 4.65 -9.00 20.86
CA LEU A 129 5.34 -9.85 21.83
C LEU A 129 4.37 -10.76 22.58
N GLN A 130 3.22 -10.22 23.02
CA GLN A 130 2.21 -11.00 23.72
C GLN A 130 1.65 -12.12 22.85
N ARG A 131 1.31 -11.82 21.58
CA ARG A 131 0.85 -12.85 20.61
C ARG A 131 1.87 -13.97 20.44
N ARG A 132 3.16 -13.61 20.36
CA ARG A 132 4.22 -14.60 20.22
C ARG A 132 4.35 -15.46 21.49
N TYR A 133 4.23 -14.85 22.66
CA TYR A 133 4.19 -15.55 23.94
C TYR A 133 2.98 -16.49 24.05
N ASP A 134 1.78 -16.00 23.68
CA ASP A 134 0.54 -16.80 23.72
C ASP A 134 0.62 -18.01 22.77
N MET A 135 1.19 -17.82 21.59
CA MET A 135 1.47 -18.92 20.65
C MET A 135 2.41 -19.96 21.26
N LEU A 136 3.48 -19.54 21.88
CA LEU A 136 4.43 -20.45 22.55
C LEU A 136 3.78 -21.21 23.71
N GLN A 137 2.93 -20.57 24.50
CA GLN A 137 2.19 -21.21 25.58
C GLN A 137 1.14 -22.20 25.05
N ALA A 138 0.41 -21.86 24.01
CA ALA A 138 -0.55 -22.76 23.37
C ALA A 138 0.13 -24.03 22.85
N THR A 139 1.32 -23.90 22.28
CA THR A 139 2.16 -25.01 21.82
C THR A 139 2.58 -25.94 22.97
N ARG A 140 3.02 -25.35 24.07
CA ARG A 140 3.40 -26.13 25.24
C ARG A 140 2.23 -26.94 25.82
N ARG A 141 1.02 -26.35 25.86
CA ARG A 141 -0.18 -27.01 26.39
C ARG A 141 -0.65 -28.15 25.51
N ASN A 142 -0.48 -28.06 24.21
CA ASN A 142 -1.00 -29.03 23.26
C ASN A 142 -0.03 -30.16 22.92
N GLY A 143 1.21 -30.14 23.44
CA GLY A 143 2.23 -31.19 23.22
C GLY A 143 2.64 -31.39 21.77
N HIS A 144 2.19 -30.50 20.87
CA HIS A 144 2.49 -30.55 19.46
C HIS A 144 3.59 -29.53 19.12
N THR A 145 4.56 -29.96 18.35
CA THR A 145 5.56 -29.13 17.70
C THR A 145 4.87 -28.20 16.72
N THR A 146 5.13 -26.94 16.88
CA THR A 146 4.39 -25.82 16.34
C THR A 146 4.57 -25.58 14.88
N PHE A 147 3.53 -25.13 14.29
CA PHE A 147 3.56 -24.31 13.08
C PHE A 147 4.59 -23.17 13.19
N GLY A 148 5.67 -23.26 12.43
CA GLY A 148 6.55 -22.15 12.13
C GLY A 148 7.51 -21.66 13.21
N LEU A 149 7.62 -22.33 14.32
CA LEU A 149 8.70 -22.12 15.29
C LEU A 149 9.39 -23.47 15.46
N SER A 150 10.50 -23.61 14.80
CA SER A 150 11.39 -24.76 14.74
C SER A 150 11.24 -25.76 15.87
N GLY A 151 10.82 -26.91 15.57
CA GLY A 151 10.80 -28.07 16.46
C GLY A 151 10.29 -29.27 15.68
N GLY A 152 11.15 -29.93 14.90
CA GLY A 152 10.87 -31.24 14.34
C GLY A 152 10.32 -31.31 12.92
N ALA A 153 10.16 -30.21 12.21
CA ALA A 153 10.11 -30.25 10.76
C ALA A 153 11.52 -30.45 10.21
N ALA A 154 11.67 -31.28 9.21
CA ALA A 154 12.95 -31.42 8.52
C ALA A 154 13.52 -30.04 8.17
N PRO A 155 14.83 -29.78 8.34
CA PRO A 155 15.41 -28.48 8.05
C PRO A 155 15.00 -28.02 6.66
N GLY A 156 14.38 -26.84 6.56
CA GLY A 156 14.04 -26.21 5.27
C GLY A 156 12.57 -26.11 4.90
N VAL A 157 11.60 -26.55 5.73
CA VAL A 157 10.18 -26.53 5.37
C VAL A 157 9.39 -25.50 6.19
N GLN A 158 9.33 -24.26 5.69
CA GLN A 158 8.35 -23.27 6.15
C GLN A 158 7.43 -22.88 5.00
N ALA A 159 6.11 -23.02 5.21
CA ALA A 159 5.16 -22.48 4.28
C ALA A 159 5.28 -20.95 4.22
N PRO A 160 5.17 -20.33 3.06
CA PRO A 160 5.12 -18.88 2.98
C PRO A 160 3.99 -18.34 3.87
N VAL A 161 4.26 -17.24 4.57
CA VAL A 161 3.26 -16.57 5.43
C VAL A 161 1.97 -16.30 4.65
N TRP A 162 2.07 -15.99 3.36
CA TRP A 162 0.95 -15.82 2.44
C TRP A 162 0.08 -17.07 2.29
N ALA A 163 0.67 -18.23 2.12
CA ALA A 163 -0.07 -19.49 2.00
C ALA A 163 -0.93 -19.74 3.24
N ALA A 164 -0.34 -19.61 4.42
CA ALA A 164 -1.07 -19.78 5.68
C ALA A 164 -2.21 -18.78 5.84
N ARG A 165 -2.04 -17.53 5.42
CA ARG A 165 -3.07 -16.48 5.51
C ARG A 165 -4.22 -16.74 4.55
N ILE A 166 -3.94 -17.07 3.30
CA ILE A 166 -4.95 -17.35 2.28
C ILE A 166 -5.71 -18.62 2.64
N THR A 167 -5.01 -19.69 3.01
CA THR A 167 -5.63 -20.96 3.40
C THR A 167 -6.46 -20.81 4.68
N GLY A 168 -5.99 -20.04 5.66
CA GLY A 168 -6.73 -19.78 6.89
C GLY A 168 -8.00 -18.95 6.69
N GLN A 169 -8.04 -18.06 5.72
CA GLN A 169 -9.24 -17.33 5.34
C GLN A 169 -10.21 -18.23 4.54
N GLY A 170 -9.70 -19.02 3.60
CA GLY A 170 -10.51 -19.71 2.59
C GLY A 170 -11.21 -18.73 1.64
N ALA A 171 -12.26 -19.19 0.96
CA ALA A 171 -13.15 -18.31 0.21
C ALA A 171 -13.82 -17.32 1.18
N TRP A 172 -13.73 -16.02 0.86
CA TRP A 172 -14.26 -15.00 1.76
C TRP A 172 -15.79 -15.03 1.81
N ASP A 173 -16.32 -15.11 3.02
CA ASP A 173 -17.74 -15.06 3.30
C ASP A 173 -18.06 -13.75 4.05
N PRO A 174 -18.74 -12.77 3.41
CA PRO A 174 -19.04 -11.47 4.00
C PRO A 174 -19.95 -11.54 5.23
N VAL A 175 -20.71 -12.61 5.40
CA VAL A 175 -21.59 -12.80 6.56
C VAL A 175 -20.80 -13.27 7.78
N LYS A 176 -19.87 -14.23 7.57
CA LYS A 176 -19.03 -14.76 8.65
C LYS A 176 -17.90 -13.83 9.02
N ASN A 177 -17.30 -13.16 8.04
CA ASN A 177 -16.15 -12.27 8.20
C ASN A 177 -16.44 -10.89 7.61
N PRO A 178 -17.36 -10.10 8.20
CA PRO A 178 -17.71 -8.79 7.70
C PRO A 178 -16.51 -7.84 7.77
N ILE A 179 -16.28 -7.10 6.68
CA ILE A 179 -15.26 -6.07 6.59
C ILE A 179 -15.95 -4.70 6.67
N SER A 180 -15.28 -3.72 7.27
CA SER A 180 -15.83 -2.37 7.36
C SER A 180 -16.04 -1.75 5.98
N LEU A 181 -17.22 -1.20 5.77
CA LEU A 181 -17.57 -0.46 4.55
C LEU A 181 -17.23 1.03 4.65
N ASP A 182 -16.62 1.47 5.74
CA ASP A 182 -16.14 2.86 5.90
C ASP A 182 -14.74 3.06 5.29
N GLY A 183 -14.10 1.99 4.85
CA GLY A 183 -12.76 1.99 4.31
C GLY A 183 -11.67 1.73 5.35
N THR A 184 -10.44 1.67 4.87
CA THR A 184 -9.26 1.55 5.74
C THR A 184 -8.91 2.92 6.32
N PRO A 185 -8.78 3.04 7.66
CA PRO A 185 -8.48 4.31 8.29
C PRO A 185 -7.23 4.99 7.74
N ALA A 186 -7.32 6.28 7.47
CA ALA A 186 -6.24 7.14 7.02
C ALA A 186 -5.39 7.60 8.21
N ILE A 187 -4.45 6.75 8.62
CA ILE A 187 -3.57 7.03 9.76
C ILE A 187 -2.29 7.65 9.24
N PRO A 188 -1.92 8.88 9.65
CA PRO A 188 -0.65 9.48 9.26
C PRO A 188 0.53 8.72 9.85
N MET A 189 1.68 8.88 9.20
CA MET A 189 2.94 8.35 9.71
C MET A 189 3.32 9.07 11.01
N PRO A 190 3.92 8.37 12.00
CA PRO A 190 4.49 9.00 13.18
C PRO A 190 5.67 9.85 12.77
N VAL A 191 5.57 11.16 12.97
CA VAL A 191 6.57 12.11 12.46
C VAL A 191 6.73 13.27 13.43
N GLN A 192 7.96 13.80 13.50
CA GLN A 192 8.28 15.01 14.24
C GLN A 192 8.33 16.18 13.27
N VAL A 193 7.66 17.28 13.60
CA VAL A 193 7.73 18.52 12.80
C VAL A 193 9.18 18.99 12.68
N ALA A 194 9.55 19.40 11.49
CA ALA A 194 10.89 19.90 11.20
C ALA A 194 11.17 21.17 12.02
N HIS A 195 12.41 21.34 12.45
CA HIS A 195 12.84 22.62 12.97
C HIS A 195 12.91 23.65 11.84
N GLU A 196 12.50 24.88 12.13
CA GLU A 196 12.52 25.97 11.16
C GLU A 196 13.91 26.18 10.54
N ALA A 197 14.97 26.07 11.36
CA ALA A 197 16.35 26.20 10.90
C ALA A 197 16.75 25.17 9.83
N ASP A 198 16.13 23.99 9.83
CA ASP A 198 16.38 22.93 8.83
C ASP A 198 15.68 23.22 7.50
N LEU A 199 14.54 23.89 7.53
CA LEU A 199 13.74 24.27 6.36
C LEU A 199 14.19 25.59 5.74
N ALA A 200 14.68 26.52 6.55
CA ALA A 200 14.99 27.89 6.13
C ALA A 200 15.93 28.01 4.90
N PRO A 201 16.98 27.18 4.74
CA PRO A 201 17.81 27.24 3.52
C PRO A 201 17.03 26.90 2.25
N PHE A 202 16.14 25.92 2.31
CA PHE A 202 15.30 25.52 1.21
C PHE A 202 14.22 26.57 0.87
N LEU A 203 13.56 27.11 1.89
CA LEU A 203 12.56 28.16 1.70
C LEU A 203 13.17 29.41 1.06
N ARG A 204 14.36 29.86 1.51
CA ARG A 204 15.06 30.97 0.89
C ARG A 204 15.47 30.71 -0.55
N HIS A 205 15.84 29.46 -0.89
CA HIS A 205 16.11 29.10 -2.26
C HIS A 205 14.87 29.27 -3.15
N LEU A 206 13.71 28.80 -2.68
CA LEU A 206 12.44 28.98 -3.40
C LEU A 206 12.07 30.47 -3.54
N GLU A 207 12.17 31.24 -2.46
CA GLU A 207 11.84 32.67 -2.40
C GLU A 207 12.67 33.48 -3.39
N ASN A 208 13.94 33.11 -3.61
CA ASN A 208 14.81 33.73 -4.59
C ASN A 208 14.65 33.22 -6.03
N GLY A 209 13.54 32.49 -6.32
CA GLY A 209 13.29 31.93 -7.63
C GLY A 209 14.20 30.76 -7.99
N GLY A 210 14.72 30.06 -6.97
CA GLY A 210 15.68 28.97 -7.13
C GLY A 210 15.13 27.81 -7.98
N THR A 211 16.03 27.26 -8.79
CA THR A 211 15.80 26.12 -9.69
C THR A 211 16.49 24.86 -9.19
N SER A 212 16.71 23.90 -10.06
CA SER A 212 17.50 22.69 -9.78
C SER A 212 19.01 22.95 -9.69
N GLU A 213 19.46 24.15 -9.96
CA GLU A 213 20.87 24.55 -9.89
C GLU A 213 21.13 25.32 -8.58
N LEU A 214 22.26 25.01 -7.95
CA LEU A 214 22.76 25.75 -6.80
C LEU A 214 23.78 26.78 -7.27
N ASP A 215 23.60 28.02 -6.82
CA ASP A 215 24.68 29.03 -6.98
C ASP A 215 25.94 28.50 -6.32
N GLY A 216 27.04 28.44 -7.07
CA GLY A 216 28.32 27.78 -6.71
C GLY A 216 29.04 28.29 -5.43
N SER A 217 28.36 29.06 -4.59
CA SER A 217 28.85 29.56 -3.31
C SER A 217 28.12 29.02 -2.06
N LYS A 218 27.08 28.20 -2.18
CA LYS A 218 26.22 27.83 -1.05
C LYS A 218 25.93 26.32 -0.99
N GLN A 219 26.39 25.73 0.07
CA GLN A 219 25.99 24.50 0.76
C GLN A 219 24.72 23.81 0.21
N GLY A 220 24.76 23.35 -1.02
CA GLY A 220 23.90 22.27 -1.50
C GLY A 220 24.73 21.00 -1.49
N PHE A 221 24.17 19.91 -1.05
CA PHE A 221 24.77 18.62 -1.29
C PHE A 221 24.48 18.29 -2.75
N GLU A 222 25.51 18.24 -3.60
CA GLU A 222 25.37 17.55 -4.88
C GLU A 222 24.82 16.16 -4.59
N LEU A 223 23.77 15.76 -5.32
CA LEU A 223 23.32 14.39 -5.30
C LEU A 223 24.54 13.55 -5.66
N ASP A 224 25.07 12.83 -4.67
CA ASP A 224 26.27 12.02 -4.81
C ASP A 224 26.05 11.04 -5.95
N GLU A 225 26.70 11.25 -7.09
CA GLU A 225 26.63 10.40 -8.27
C GLU A 225 26.97 8.93 -7.92
N GLY A 226 27.75 8.70 -6.87
CA GLY A 226 28.09 7.38 -6.33
C GLY A 226 26.95 6.73 -5.51
N ARG A 227 25.94 7.48 -5.09
CA ARG A 227 24.79 6.94 -4.35
C ARG A 227 23.63 6.52 -5.26
N GLY A 228 23.83 6.66 -6.59
CA GLY A 228 22.91 6.17 -7.60
C GLY A 228 21.45 6.23 -7.16
N GLU A 229 20.78 7.34 -7.38
CA GLU A 229 19.32 7.32 -7.40
C GLU A 229 18.92 6.46 -8.59
N PRO A 230 18.62 5.16 -8.42
CA PRO A 230 18.63 4.22 -9.53
C PRO A 230 17.45 4.40 -10.46
N TYR A 231 16.55 5.36 -10.15
CA TYR A 231 15.27 5.35 -10.83
C TYR A 231 15.13 6.35 -11.96
N TYR A 232 15.83 7.51 -11.97
CA TYR A 232 15.39 8.54 -12.92
C TYR A 232 16.49 9.38 -13.57
N GLY A 233 17.71 9.37 -13.08
CA GLY A 233 18.81 10.19 -13.63
C GLY A 233 18.47 11.69 -13.67
N VAL A 234 17.55 12.15 -12.83
CA VAL A 234 17.10 13.55 -12.79
C VAL A 234 17.98 14.33 -11.84
N LYS A 235 18.60 15.38 -12.32
CA LYS A 235 19.41 16.30 -11.51
C LYS A 235 18.52 17.16 -10.61
N GLY A 236 19.05 17.59 -9.48
CA GLY A 236 18.32 18.46 -8.57
C GLY A 236 19.20 19.13 -7.53
N ALA A 237 18.74 20.27 -7.04
CA ALA A 237 19.31 21.00 -5.90
C ALA A 237 18.75 20.38 -4.62
N GLU A 238 19.59 19.69 -3.84
CA GLU A 238 19.20 19.06 -2.59
C GLU A 238 19.64 19.88 -1.38
N PHE A 239 18.73 20.01 -0.43
CA PHE A 239 18.94 20.65 0.88
C PHE A 239 18.80 19.62 2.00
N ARG A 240 19.14 19.99 3.22
CA ARG A 240 18.89 19.15 4.40
C ARG A 240 17.43 18.71 4.49
N LYS A 241 16.51 19.60 4.12
CA LYS A 241 15.07 19.37 3.97
C LYS A 241 14.63 20.00 2.65
N GLY A 242 14.28 19.17 1.69
CA GLY A 242 13.77 19.61 0.39
C GLY A 242 14.71 19.39 -0.78
N VAL A 243 14.12 19.13 -1.94
CA VAL A 243 14.83 19.02 -3.24
C VAL A 243 14.02 19.75 -4.30
N VAL A 244 14.69 20.46 -5.20
CA VAL A 244 14.10 20.97 -6.45
C VAL A 244 14.77 20.24 -7.60
N TYR A 245 13.97 19.51 -8.42
CA TYR A 245 14.49 18.77 -9.57
C TYR A 245 14.42 19.59 -10.85
N GLU A 246 15.23 19.21 -11.85
CA GLU A 246 15.30 19.87 -13.16
C GLU A 246 13.98 19.86 -13.94
N ASP A 247 13.07 18.94 -13.62
CA ASP A 247 11.74 18.84 -14.23
C ASP A 247 10.66 19.67 -13.50
N GLY A 248 11.07 20.56 -12.58
CA GLY A 248 10.17 21.46 -11.85
C GLY A 248 9.44 20.81 -10.67
N ARG A 249 9.82 19.60 -10.24
CA ARG A 249 9.32 19.02 -8.99
C ARG A 249 9.98 19.68 -7.78
N MET A 250 9.16 20.07 -6.82
CA MET A 250 9.57 20.40 -5.45
C MET A 250 9.20 19.24 -4.54
N ASP A 251 10.16 18.61 -3.88
CA ASP A 251 9.96 17.46 -3.04
C ASP A 251 10.30 17.74 -1.57
N LEU A 252 9.28 17.70 -0.74
CA LEU A 252 9.36 17.75 0.72
C LEU A 252 8.67 16.53 1.35
N CYS A 253 8.49 15.43 0.59
CA CYS A 253 7.87 14.22 1.13
C CYS A 253 8.59 13.74 2.40
N LYS A 254 7.81 13.49 3.48
CA LYS A 254 8.31 13.06 4.80
C LYS A 254 9.25 14.06 5.51
N MET A 255 9.36 15.28 5.04
CA MET A 255 10.20 16.30 5.66
C MET A 255 9.51 17.00 6.83
N VAL A 256 8.22 16.77 6.96
CA VAL A 256 7.36 17.21 8.05
C VAL A 256 7.35 18.71 8.26
N VAL A 257 6.86 19.41 7.25
CA VAL A 257 6.63 20.86 7.28
C VAL A 257 5.65 21.24 8.39
N GLY A 258 4.58 20.44 8.55
CA GLY A 258 3.55 20.66 9.57
C GLY A 258 2.72 21.93 9.34
N PRO A 259 1.71 22.14 10.22
CA PRO A 259 0.86 23.34 10.14
C PRO A 259 1.64 24.63 10.44
N ASP A 260 2.75 24.55 11.18
CA ASP A 260 3.51 25.72 11.64
C ASP A 260 4.35 26.36 10.52
N HIS A 261 4.73 25.59 9.51
CA HIS A 261 5.64 26.05 8.46
C HIS A 261 5.03 26.10 7.07
N ILE A 262 3.81 25.57 6.89
CA ILE A 262 3.17 25.51 5.57
C ILE A 262 2.91 26.90 4.99
N GLY A 263 2.51 27.89 5.79
CA GLY A 263 2.31 29.27 5.33
C GLY A 263 3.62 29.85 4.77
N LYS A 264 4.74 29.70 5.50
CA LYS A 264 6.07 30.15 5.03
C LYS A 264 6.49 29.46 3.73
N LEU A 265 6.17 28.16 3.57
CA LEU A 265 6.44 27.44 2.33
C LEU A 265 5.63 28.03 1.17
N MET A 266 4.34 28.28 1.37
CA MET A 266 3.48 28.84 0.31
C MET A 266 3.95 30.25 -0.06
N ASP A 267 4.32 31.10 0.90
CA ASP A 267 4.90 32.44 0.66
C ASP A 267 6.21 32.37 -0.14
N SER A 268 7.09 31.43 0.21
CA SER A 268 8.36 31.22 -0.52
C SER A 268 8.16 30.76 -1.96
N LEU A 269 7.06 30.07 -2.26
CA LEU A 269 6.72 29.63 -3.60
C LEU A 269 6.08 30.71 -4.48
N ARG A 270 5.50 31.79 -3.90
CA ARG A 270 4.83 32.84 -4.67
C ARG A 270 5.72 33.47 -5.75
N PRO A 271 6.95 33.88 -5.46
CA PRO A 271 7.88 34.40 -6.47
C PRO A 271 8.48 33.33 -7.37
N ASN A 272 8.44 32.05 -7.00
CA ASN A 272 9.07 30.97 -7.75
C ASN A 272 8.22 30.56 -8.97
N THR A 273 8.75 30.78 -10.17
CA THR A 273 8.08 30.44 -11.43
C THR A 273 8.54 29.10 -12.02
N PHE A 274 9.52 28.48 -11.42
CA PHE A 274 10.14 27.24 -11.91
C PHE A 274 9.36 25.99 -11.46
N VAL A 275 8.90 25.96 -10.19
CA VAL A 275 8.20 24.81 -9.61
C VAL A 275 6.80 24.66 -10.21
N ARG A 276 6.51 23.44 -10.69
CA ARG A 276 5.24 23.02 -11.30
C ARG A 276 4.60 21.82 -10.63
N HIS A 277 5.38 21.02 -9.91
CA HIS A 277 4.93 19.80 -9.25
C HIS A 277 5.21 19.90 -7.75
N PHE A 278 4.16 19.93 -6.95
CA PHE A 278 4.21 20.12 -5.52
C PHE A 278 4.11 18.78 -4.79
N LEU A 279 5.24 18.29 -4.24
CA LEU A 279 5.28 17.01 -3.53
C LEU A 279 5.44 17.24 -2.02
N LEU A 280 4.33 17.06 -1.30
CA LEU A 280 4.27 17.29 0.15
C LEU A 280 3.71 16.05 0.91
N GLY A 281 3.95 14.86 0.42
CA GLY A 281 3.43 13.63 1.05
C GLY A 281 3.93 13.42 2.48
N ASN A 282 3.02 13.07 3.40
CA ASN A 282 3.29 12.81 4.82
C ASN A 282 3.93 14.01 5.56
N ASN A 283 3.32 15.18 5.45
CA ASN A 283 3.77 16.41 6.11
C ASN A 283 2.80 16.91 7.19
N ILE A 284 1.69 16.24 7.43
CA ILE A 284 0.70 16.52 8.49
C ILE A 284 0.26 18.00 8.57
N ILE A 285 0.01 18.62 7.43
CA ILE A 285 -0.33 20.05 7.37
C ILE A 285 -1.74 20.37 7.90
N GLY A 286 -2.65 19.40 7.87
CA GLY A 286 -4.02 19.51 8.40
C GLY A 286 -4.86 20.63 7.78
N PRO A 287 -5.92 21.06 8.50
CA PRO A 287 -6.82 22.13 8.03
C PRO A 287 -6.13 23.49 7.83
N VAL A 288 -5.09 23.78 8.61
CA VAL A 288 -4.28 25.02 8.42
C VAL A 288 -3.63 24.99 7.07
N GLY A 289 -2.93 23.88 6.76
CA GLY A 289 -2.25 23.73 5.48
C GLY A 289 -3.20 23.72 4.30
N ALA A 290 -4.38 23.14 4.43
CA ALA A 290 -5.39 23.17 3.38
C ALA A 290 -5.79 24.61 3.00
N ARG A 291 -5.97 25.50 4.00
CA ARG A 291 -6.25 26.93 3.73
C ARG A 291 -5.08 27.64 3.07
N GLU A 292 -3.85 27.41 3.53
CA GLU A 292 -2.66 28.02 2.94
C GLU A 292 -2.45 27.60 1.48
N VAL A 293 -2.64 26.31 1.20
CA VAL A 293 -2.58 25.76 -0.17
C VAL A 293 -3.69 26.34 -1.03
N ALA A 294 -4.93 26.42 -0.53
CA ALA A 294 -6.05 27.00 -1.26
C ALA A 294 -5.81 28.47 -1.59
N SER A 295 -5.37 29.29 -0.62
CA SER A 295 -5.02 30.69 -0.83
C SER A 295 -3.93 30.87 -1.90
N PHE A 296 -2.92 29.97 -1.90
CA PHE A 296 -1.91 29.99 -2.96
C PHE A 296 -2.49 29.70 -4.35
N ILE A 297 -3.40 28.74 -4.45
CA ILE A 297 -4.06 28.39 -5.71
C ILE A 297 -4.97 29.52 -6.18
N GLU A 298 -5.70 30.18 -5.27
CA GLU A 298 -6.57 31.33 -5.60
C GLU A 298 -5.78 32.50 -6.17
N ASP A 299 -4.60 32.77 -5.62
CA ASP A 299 -3.74 33.85 -6.10
C ASP A 299 -2.97 33.49 -7.40
N LEU A 300 -2.63 32.21 -7.57
CA LEU A 300 -1.81 31.68 -8.66
C LEU A 300 -2.40 30.39 -9.24
N PRO A 301 -3.62 30.42 -9.85
CA PRO A 301 -4.39 29.23 -10.18
C PRO A 301 -3.67 28.31 -11.17
N ASP A 302 -2.85 28.85 -12.06
CA ASP A 302 -2.19 28.09 -13.11
C ASP A 302 -0.69 27.82 -12.84
N ARG A 303 -0.25 28.00 -11.60
CA ARG A 303 1.13 27.79 -11.22
C ARG A 303 1.52 26.31 -11.16
N MET A 304 0.71 25.48 -10.53
CA MET A 304 1.02 24.06 -10.28
C MET A 304 0.10 23.14 -11.10
N ASP A 305 0.67 22.15 -11.75
CA ASP A 305 -0.10 21.12 -12.47
C ASP A 305 -0.31 19.85 -11.63
N THR A 306 0.55 19.60 -10.65
CA THR A 306 0.52 18.39 -9.82
C THR A 306 0.54 18.73 -8.34
N TRP A 307 -0.43 18.17 -7.61
CA TRP A 307 -0.54 18.29 -6.16
C TRP A 307 -0.44 16.91 -5.50
N TYR A 308 0.70 16.59 -4.91
CA TYR A 308 0.89 15.37 -4.14
C TYR A 308 0.77 15.65 -2.63
N LEU A 309 -0.46 15.52 -2.13
CA LEU A 309 -0.86 15.86 -0.76
C LEU A 309 -1.20 14.61 0.09
N ALA A 310 -0.62 13.46 -0.26
CA ALA A 310 -0.89 12.19 0.42
C ALA A 310 -0.51 12.23 1.91
N GLY A 311 -1.39 11.73 2.80
CA GLY A 311 -1.10 11.59 4.23
C GLY A 311 -0.89 12.91 4.96
N ASN A 312 -1.65 13.92 4.63
CA ASN A 312 -1.52 15.28 5.17
C ASN A 312 -2.60 15.69 6.17
N CYS A 313 -3.42 14.76 6.63
CA CYS A 313 -4.49 15.05 7.57
C CYS A 313 -5.56 16.01 7.00
N ILE A 314 -5.82 15.94 5.71
CA ILE A 314 -6.88 16.70 5.04
C ILE A 314 -8.21 15.96 5.27
N ASP A 315 -9.15 16.59 5.95
CA ASP A 315 -10.51 16.09 6.17
C ASP A 315 -11.50 16.60 5.11
N GLY A 316 -12.77 16.20 5.20
CA GLY A 316 -13.81 16.62 4.25
C GLY A 316 -13.97 18.15 4.15
N PRO A 317 -14.11 18.89 5.26
CA PRO A 317 -14.15 20.36 5.25
C PRO A 317 -12.93 21.00 4.62
N SER A 318 -11.75 20.47 4.89
CA SER A 318 -10.48 20.95 4.28
C SER A 318 -10.44 20.65 2.78
N LEU A 319 -10.93 19.49 2.36
CA LEU A 319 -11.04 19.16 0.93
C LEU A 319 -11.94 20.16 0.19
N ARG A 320 -13.07 20.54 0.78
CA ARG A 320 -13.99 21.54 0.18
C ARG A 320 -13.27 22.84 -0.16
N ILE A 321 -12.49 23.36 0.79
CA ILE A 321 -11.70 24.58 0.60
C ILE A 321 -10.71 24.42 -0.57
N LEU A 322 -10.01 23.29 -0.63
CA LEU A 322 -9.09 22.99 -1.74
C LEU A 322 -9.83 22.87 -3.09
N VAL A 323 -10.99 22.22 -3.10
CA VAL A 323 -11.80 22.06 -4.33
C VAL A 323 -12.28 23.41 -4.86
N ASP A 324 -12.76 24.30 -3.97
CA ASP A 324 -13.21 25.65 -4.37
C ASP A 324 -12.12 26.42 -5.11
N ALA A 325 -10.86 26.28 -4.70
CA ALA A 325 -9.71 26.87 -5.39
C ALA A 325 -9.30 26.08 -6.66
N MET A 326 -9.20 24.73 -6.57
CA MET A 326 -8.69 23.90 -7.66
C MET A 326 -9.57 23.88 -8.91
N VAL A 327 -10.89 24.04 -8.78
CA VAL A 327 -11.81 24.07 -9.93
C VAL A 327 -11.66 25.34 -10.78
N GLN A 328 -11.00 26.37 -10.27
CA GLN A 328 -10.68 27.58 -11.01
C GLN A 328 -9.38 27.46 -11.84
N SER A 329 -8.56 26.46 -11.55
CA SER A 329 -7.28 26.24 -12.24
C SER A 329 -7.45 25.53 -13.56
N GLU A 330 -6.78 26.02 -14.60
CA GLU A 330 -6.64 25.32 -15.88
C GLU A 330 -5.35 24.48 -15.95
N ALA A 331 -4.42 24.65 -15.00
CA ALA A 331 -3.16 23.90 -14.96
C ALA A 331 -3.28 22.54 -14.26
N VAL A 332 -4.19 22.37 -13.31
CA VAL A 332 -4.27 21.16 -12.49
C VAL A 332 -4.63 19.93 -13.31
N THR A 333 -3.68 18.99 -13.37
CA THR A 333 -3.83 17.69 -14.08
C THR A 333 -3.80 16.49 -13.16
N ASN A 334 -3.12 16.57 -12.01
CA ASN A 334 -2.90 15.43 -11.14
C ASN A 334 -3.06 15.82 -9.67
N ILE A 335 -3.92 15.10 -8.94
CA ILE A 335 -4.17 15.28 -7.52
C ILE A 335 -4.04 13.95 -6.80
N TRP A 336 -3.17 13.89 -5.79
CA TRP A 336 -2.87 12.70 -5.01
C TRP A 336 -3.24 12.94 -3.55
N LEU A 337 -4.42 12.46 -3.12
CA LEU A 337 -5.00 12.67 -1.80
C LEU A 337 -5.00 11.41 -0.92
N LYS A 338 -4.33 10.35 -1.34
CA LYS A 338 -4.35 9.10 -0.60
C LYS A 338 -3.98 9.27 0.87
N ARG A 339 -4.59 8.45 1.72
CA ARG A 339 -4.38 8.47 3.17
C ARG A 339 -4.66 9.83 3.81
N ASN A 340 -5.74 10.46 3.38
CA ASN A 340 -6.36 11.60 4.04
C ASN A 340 -7.77 11.21 4.49
N PRO A 341 -8.23 11.57 5.68
CA PRO A 341 -9.52 11.16 6.23
C PRO A 341 -10.66 12.03 5.68
N LEU A 342 -10.91 11.93 4.39
CA LEU A 342 -11.92 12.75 3.71
C LEU A 342 -13.34 12.43 4.22
N GLY A 343 -13.61 11.14 4.46
CA GLY A 343 -14.89 10.65 4.91
C GLY A 343 -15.98 10.63 3.83
N ALA A 344 -17.06 9.89 4.09
CA ALA A 344 -18.13 9.66 3.11
C ALA A 344 -18.85 10.94 2.64
N SER A 345 -18.91 11.97 3.48
CA SER A 345 -19.53 13.25 3.14
C SER A 345 -18.77 14.07 2.10
N ALA A 346 -17.49 13.73 1.85
CA ALA A 346 -16.68 14.39 0.85
C ALA A 346 -17.03 13.99 -0.60
N SER A 347 -17.94 13.02 -0.81
CA SER A 347 -18.38 12.58 -2.15
C SER A 347 -18.85 13.71 -3.05
N GLU A 348 -19.57 14.70 -2.50
CA GLU A 348 -20.02 15.89 -3.21
C GLU A 348 -18.84 16.76 -3.68
N ASP A 349 -17.86 17.01 -2.81
CA ASP A 349 -16.72 17.84 -3.15
C ASP A 349 -15.80 17.12 -4.17
N VAL A 350 -15.65 15.77 -4.05
CA VAL A 350 -14.94 14.97 -5.05
C VAL A 350 -15.69 15.00 -6.40
N PHE A 351 -17.02 14.94 -6.40
CA PHE A 351 -17.81 15.08 -7.62
C PHE A 351 -17.58 16.45 -8.28
N ARG A 352 -17.64 17.54 -7.49
CA ARG A 352 -17.35 18.90 -7.97
C ARG A 352 -15.94 19.02 -8.55
N LEU A 353 -14.96 18.40 -7.89
CA LEU A 353 -13.58 18.39 -8.38
C LEU A 353 -13.47 17.70 -9.75
N ILE A 354 -14.03 16.50 -9.90
CA ILE A 354 -13.96 15.73 -11.14
C ILE A 354 -14.69 16.45 -12.32
N THR A 355 -15.82 17.09 -12.03
CA THR A 355 -16.63 17.75 -13.05
C THR A 355 -16.22 19.19 -13.32
N GLY A 356 -15.56 19.85 -12.36
CA GLY A 356 -15.17 21.25 -12.43
C GLY A 356 -13.72 21.48 -12.88
N ALA A 357 -12.79 20.61 -12.50
CA ALA A 357 -11.39 20.76 -12.90
C ALA A 357 -11.18 20.28 -14.35
N LYS A 358 -11.08 21.23 -15.29
CA LYS A 358 -11.14 21.00 -16.73
C LYS A 358 -10.08 20.04 -17.29
N ASN A 359 -8.92 19.93 -16.63
CA ASN A 359 -7.77 19.16 -17.10
C ASN A 359 -7.35 18.05 -16.13
N LEU A 360 -8.18 17.75 -15.13
CA LEU A 360 -7.87 16.73 -14.13
C LEU A 360 -7.85 15.33 -14.74
N ARG A 361 -6.67 14.75 -14.89
CA ARG A 361 -6.44 13.46 -15.52
C ARG A 361 -6.27 12.32 -14.53
N THR A 362 -5.60 12.58 -13.41
CA THR A 362 -5.32 11.58 -12.37
C THR A 362 -5.82 12.04 -11.01
N LEU A 363 -6.57 11.18 -10.33
CA LEU A 363 -7.03 11.40 -8.97
C LEU A 363 -6.76 10.17 -8.10
N ASP A 364 -5.98 10.34 -7.04
CA ASP A 364 -5.68 9.29 -6.08
C ASP A 364 -6.43 9.53 -4.76
N LEU A 365 -7.37 8.65 -4.49
CA LEU A 365 -8.22 8.62 -3.29
C LEU A 365 -8.00 7.31 -2.49
N ASP A 366 -6.84 6.64 -2.62
CA ASP A 366 -6.55 5.44 -1.86
C ASP A 366 -6.66 5.70 -0.35
N GLN A 367 -7.36 4.82 0.38
CA GLN A 367 -7.47 4.91 1.84
C GLN A 367 -7.93 6.31 2.31
N SER A 368 -8.98 6.84 1.68
CA SER A 368 -9.52 8.18 1.99
C SER A 368 -10.79 8.17 2.84
N GLU A 369 -11.18 7.00 3.35
CA GLU A 369 -12.36 6.82 4.20
C GLU A 369 -13.69 7.27 3.55
N LEU A 370 -13.73 7.34 2.21
CA LEU A 370 -14.97 7.63 1.49
C LEU A 370 -16.04 6.57 1.77
N GLY A 371 -15.63 5.34 2.05
CA GLY A 371 -16.51 4.24 2.33
C GLY A 371 -17.38 3.83 1.13
N ASP A 372 -18.07 2.71 1.25
CA ASP A 372 -18.98 2.22 0.20
C ASP A 372 -20.09 3.23 -0.12
N ARG A 373 -20.60 3.92 0.93
CA ARG A 373 -21.65 4.93 0.79
C ARG A 373 -21.17 6.14 -0.03
N GLY A 374 -20.00 6.68 0.30
CA GLY A 374 -19.45 7.86 -0.39
C GLY A 374 -19.09 7.53 -1.85
N ILE A 375 -18.50 6.35 -2.08
CA ILE A 375 -18.19 5.88 -3.43
C ILE A 375 -19.46 5.65 -4.25
N ALA A 376 -20.48 5.00 -3.69
CA ALA A 376 -21.73 4.80 -4.40
C ALA A 376 -22.43 6.13 -4.74
N ASP A 377 -22.45 7.10 -3.83
CA ASP A 377 -22.99 8.44 -4.09
C ASP A 377 -22.20 9.15 -5.19
N LEU A 378 -20.87 9.21 -5.09
CA LEU A 378 -19.99 9.84 -6.07
C LEU A 378 -20.23 9.29 -7.48
N PHE A 379 -20.16 7.99 -7.65
CA PHE A 379 -20.27 7.37 -8.98
C PHE A 379 -21.69 7.39 -9.52
N SER A 380 -22.72 7.37 -8.66
CA SER A 380 -24.10 7.57 -9.10
C SER A 380 -24.32 8.99 -9.65
N ARG A 381 -23.74 10.00 -8.99
CA ARG A 381 -23.78 11.40 -9.48
C ARG A 381 -23.00 11.55 -10.78
N LEU A 382 -21.81 10.95 -10.88
CA LEU A 382 -21.01 10.96 -12.11
C LEU A 382 -21.77 10.28 -13.26
N ALA A 383 -22.42 9.15 -13.03
CA ALA A 383 -23.22 8.47 -14.04
C ALA A 383 -24.43 9.29 -14.51
N ALA A 384 -25.06 10.03 -13.60
CA ALA A 384 -26.20 10.91 -13.91
C ALA A 384 -25.79 12.28 -14.46
N HIS A 385 -24.51 12.63 -14.41
CA HIS A 385 -24.01 13.93 -14.88
C HIS A 385 -24.18 14.07 -16.40
N GLN A 386 -24.70 15.20 -16.84
CA GLN A 386 -24.87 15.48 -18.27
C GLN A 386 -23.78 16.41 -18.76
N MET A 387 -22.94 15.90 -19.63
CA MET A 387 -21.95 16.72 -20.32
C MET A 387 -22.60 17.45 -21.51
N ARG A 388 -22.24 18.70 -21.66
CA ARG A 388 -22.61 19.46 -22.89
C ARG A 388 -21.80 18.89 -24.04
N ASP A 389 -22.42 18.74 -25.18
CA ASP A 389 -21.79 18.41 -26.48
C ASP A 389 -21.18 16.98 -26.57
N GLY A 390 -21.62 16.03 -25.76
CA GLY A 390 -21.14 14.63 -25.83
C GLY A 390 -19.67 14.44 -25.51
N THR A 391 -19.02 15.40 -24.85
CA THR A 391 -17.62 15.31 -24.43
C THR A 391 -17.46 14.36 -23.26
N LYS A 392 -16.26 13.79 -23.10
CA LYS A 392 -15.91 12.95 -21.96
C LYS A 392 -15.31 13.79 -20.83
N LEU A 393 -15.52 13.34 -19.60
CA LEU A 393 -14.78 13.86 -18.45
C LEU A 393 -13.28 13.64 -18.66
N PRO A 394 -12.43 14.59 -18.25
CA PRO A 394 -10.98 14.51 -18.47
C PRO A 394 -10.30 13.44 -17.63
N LEU A 395 -10.95 12.96 -16.56
CA LEU A 395 -10.40 11.97 -15.63
C LEU A 395 -10.16 10.64 -16.33
N GLN A 396 -8.90 10.19 -16.35
CA GLN A 396 -8.46 8.95 -16.98
C GLN A 396 -8.03 7.89 -15.97
N HIS A 397 -7.42 8.31 -14.86
CA HIS A 397 -6.85 7.39 -13.87
C HIS A 397 -7.43 7.69 -12.50
N ILE A 398 -8.08 6.69 -11.88
CA ILE A 398 -8.60 6.81 -10.54
C ILE A 398 -8.10 5.68 -9.63
N TYR A 399 -7.62 6.05 -8.44
CA TYR A 399 -7.14 5.14 -7.42
C TYR A 399 -8.12 5.16 -6.25
N LEU A 400 -8.67 4.00 -5.91
CA LEU A 400 -9.72 3.81 -4.89
C LEU A 400 -9.40 2.65 -3.94
N ASN A 401 -8.13 2.29 -3.80
CA ASN A 401 -7.73 1.16 -2.97
C ASN A 401 -8.09 1.41 -1.49
N GLY A 402 -8.61 0.38 -0.81
CA GLY A 402 -8.85 0.42 0.62
C GLY A 402 -9.95 1.38 1.09
N ASN A 403 -10.95 1.65 0.26
CA ASN A 403 -12.08 2.54 0.60
C ASN A 403 -13.34 1.81 1.08
N GLY A 404 -13.27 0.51 1.36
CA GLY A 404 -14.43 -0.24 1.86
C GLY A 404 -15.51 -0.50 0.81
N ILE A 405 -15.17 -0.43 -0.47
CA ILE A 405 -16.11 -0.59 -1.59
C ILE A 405 -16.67 -2.02 -1.59
N SER A 406 -17.99 -2.15 -1.50
CA SER A 406 -18.73 -3.41 -1.63
C SER A 406 -19.37 -3.55 -3.01
N SER A 407 -20.24 -4.54 -3.17
CA SER A 407 -21.03 -4.73 -4.38
C SER A 407 -21.89 -3.53 -4.75
N LYS A 408 -22.30 -2.72 -3.76
CA LYS A 408 -23.08 -1.50 -4.01
C LYS A 408 -22.23 -0.42 -4.68
N GLY A 409 -21.06 -0.12 -4.14
CA GLY A 409 -20.11 0.81 -4.75
C GLY A 409 -19.64 0.34 -6.13
N ALA A 410 -19.38 -0.98 -6.26
CA ALA A 410 -18.99 -1.59 -7.53
C ALA A 410 -20.05 -1.43 -8.62
N ARG A 411 -21.33 -1.58 -8.29
CA ARG A 411 -22.45 -1.32 -9.23
C ARG A 411 -22.50 0.13 -9.69
N ALA A 412 -22.33 1.08 -8.77
CA ALA A 412 -22.32 2.49 -9.13
C ALA A 412 -21.13 2.84 -10.06
N ILE A 413 -19.94 2.28 -9.77
CA ILE A 413 -18.77 2.40 -10.65
C ILE A 413 -19.07 1.79 -12.03
N GLY A 414 -19.64 0.58 -12.06
CA GLY A 414 -20.05 -0.08 -13.30
C GLY A 414 -21.00 0.78 -14.14
N THR A 415 -22.02 1.37 -13.51
CA THR A 415 -22.96 2.28 -14.20
C THR A 415 -22.24 3.50 -14.81
N PHE A 416 -21.25 4.07 -14.10
CA PHE A 416 -20.46 5.16 -14.65
C PHE A 416 -19.55 4.72 -15.80
N LEU A 417 -18.94 3.54 -15.71
CA LEU A 417 -18.09 3.00 -16.78
C LEU A 417 -18.79 2.86 -18.11
N THR A 418 -20.09 2.55 -18.09
CA THR A 418 -20.93 2.42 -19.30
C THR A 418 -21.51 3.75 -19.78
N SER A 419 -21.31 4.83 -19.02
CA SER A 419 -21.83 6.14 -19.44
C SER A 419 -21.02 6.73 -20.59
N PRO A 420 -21.68 7.47 -21.51
CA PRO A 420 -21.02 8.01 -22.71
C PRO A 420 -19.95 9.05 -22.40
N HIS A 421 -20.00 9.68 -21.23
CA HIS A 421 -19.05 10.70 -20.80
C HIS A 421 -17.94 10.15 -19.90
N CYS A 422 -17.88 8.84 -19.67
CA CYS A 422 -16.79 8.23 -18.95
C CYS A 422 -15.47 8.34 -19.74
N GLY A 423 -14.45 8.96 -19.11
CA GLY A 423 -13.11 9.09 -19.65
C GLY A 423 -12.10 8.09 -19.07
N LEU A 424 -12.52 7.25 -18.11
CA LEU A 424 -11.62 6.37 -17.37
C LEU A 424 -10.95 5.32 -18.25
N THR A 425 -9.63 5.26 -18.15
CA THR A 425 -8.79 4.24 -18.80
C THR A 425 -8.13 3.31 -17.77
N SER A 426 -8.03 3.72 -16.51
CA SER A 426 -7.40 2.93 -15.46
C SER A 426 -8.16 3.05 -14.15
N ILE A 427 -8.45 1.89 -13.54
CA ILE A 427 -9.15 1.79 -12.26
C ILE A 427 -8.36 0.88 -11.33
N TYR A 428 -8.09 1.39 -10.12
CA TYR A 428 -7.39 0.67 -9.07
C TYR A 428 -8.30 0.57 -7.86
N MET A 429 -8.81 -0.63 -7.55
CA MET A 429 -9.76 -0.86 -6.46
C MET A 429 -9.32 -2.00 -5.55
N SER A 430 -8.02 -2.24 -5.47
CA SER A 430 -7.47 -3.30 -4.61
C SER A 430 -7.81 -3.06 -3.14
N SER A 431 -7.81 -4.14 -2.34
CA SER A 431 -8.08 -4.06 -0.90
C SER A 431 -9.45 -3.45 -0.56
N ASN A 432 -10.48 -3.84 -1.30
CA ASN A 432 -11.87 -3.49 -1.05
C ASN A 432 -12.73 -4.77 -0.93
N PRO A 433 -13.76 -4.81 -0.10
CA PRO A 433 -14.60 -6.00 0.10
C PRO A 433 -15.66 -6.15 -1.02
N LEU A 434 -15.22 -6.29 -2.27
CA LEU A 434 -16.12 -6.44 -3.42
C LEU A 434 -16.86 -7.79 -3.40
N GLY A 435 -16.14 -8.87 -3.09
CA GLY A 435 -16.63 -10.23 -3.21
C GLY A 435 -17.05 -10.60 -4.65
N ASP A 436 -17.65 -11.74 -4.83
CA ASP A 436 -18.11 -12.19 -6.14
C ASP A 436 -19.19 -11.28 -6.73
N GLU A 437 -20.15 -10.84 -5.91
CA GLU A 437 -21.25 -9.99 -6.36
C GLU A 437 -20.74 -8.63 -6.92
N GLY A 438 -19.77 -8.01 -6.25
CA GLY A 438 -19.17 -6.76 -6.73
C GLY A 438 -18.36 -6.96 -8.01
N VAL A 439 -17.62 -8.06 -8.09
CA VAL A 439 -16.80 -8.38 -9.27
C VAL A 439 -17.69 -8.77 -10.47
N GLU A 440 -18.80 -9.50 -10.26
CA GLU A 440 -19.78 -9.78 -11.32
C GLU A 440 -20.43 -8.50 -11.87
N ALA A 441 -20.75 -7.53 -10.99
CA ALA A 441 -21.27 -6.23 -11.42
C ALA A 441 -20.26 -5.44 -12.28
N LEU A 442 -18.98 -5.50 -11.93
CA LEU A 442 -17.91 -4.90 -12.73
C LEU A 442 -17.70 -5.65 -14.04
N ALA A 443 -17.77 -6.98 -14.05
CA ALA A 443 -17.64 -7.79 -15.26
C ALA A 443 -18.67 -7.39 -16.33
N ALA A 444 -19.92 -7.18 -15.92
CA ALA A 444 -20.97 -6.72 -16.83
C ALA A 444 -20.64 -5.32 -17.43
N ALA A 445 -20.06 -4.43 -16.65
CA ALA A 445 -19.72 -3.07 -17.09
C ALA A 445 -18.45 -3.02 -17.96
N VAL A 446 -17.47 -3.86 -17.70
CA VAL A 446 -16.20 -3.90 -18.44
C VAL A 446 -16.42 -4.24 -19.91
N LEU A 447 -17.38 -5.11 -20.21
CA LEU A 447 -17.77 -5.43 -21.59
C LEU A 447 -18.14 -4.18 -22.41
N GLU A 448 -18.75 -3.20 -21.76
CA GLU A 448 -19.24 -1.95 -22.36
C GLU A 448 -18.25 -0.79 -22.20
N ALA A 449 -17.05 -1.03 -21.67
CA ALA A 449 -16.04 -0.01 -21.39
C ALA A 449 -14.79 -0.14 -22.29
N PRO A 450 -14.90 0.12 -23.63
CA PRO A 450 -13.87 -0.22 -24.61
C PRO A 450 -12.55 0.56 -24.45
N TYR A 451 -12.53 1.60 -23.62
CA TYR A 451 -11.34 2.43 -23.38
C TYR A 451 -10.53 1.99 -22.16
N LEU A 452 -11.03 1.02 -21.38
CA LEU A 452 -10.35 0.56 -20.17
C LEU A 452 -9.06 -0.19 -20.53
N THR A 453 -7.93 0.31 -20.04
CA THR A 453 -6.59 -0.27 -20.29
C THR A 453 -6.01 -0.98 -19.08
N ARG A 454 -6.42 -0.60 -17.86
CA ARG A 454 -5.90 -1.15 -16.61
C ARG A 454 -7.03 -1.41 -15.61
N LEU A 455 -7.08 -2.63 -15.07
CA LEU A 455 -8.03 -3.04 -14.04
C LEU A 455 -7.30 -3.79 -12.94
N PHE A 456 -7.26 -3.21 -11.72
CA PHE A 456 -6.55 -3.75 -10.58
C PHE A 456 -7.50 -4.05 -9.43
N LEU A 457 -7.63 -5.34 -9.08
CA LEU A 457 -8.56 -5.88 -8.10
C LEU A 457 -7.86 -6.87 -7.15
N GLN A 458 -6.67 -6.47 -6.66
CA GLN A 458 -5.92 -7.30 -5.72
C GLN A 458 -6.64 -7.36 -4.38
N SER A 459 -6.76 -8.55 -3.80
CA SER A 459 -7.34 -8.74 -2.45
C SER A 459 -8.71 -8.08 -2.29
N VAL A 460 -9.63 -8.40 -3.18
CA VAL A 460 -11.02 -7.91 -3.14
C VAL A 460 -12.01 -8.96 -2.63
N GLY A 461 -11.52 -10.12 -2.18
CA GLY A 461 -12.35 -11.21 -1.67
C GLY A 461 -13.10 -11.95 -2.77
N VAL A 462 -12.66 -11.88 -4.02
CA VAL A 462 -13.25 -12.63 -5.12
C VAL A 462 -12.88 -14.11 -5.00
N SER A 463 -13.87 -14.98 -5.25
CA SER A 463 -13.69 -16.43 -5.37
C SER A 463 -13.54 -16.87 -6.83
N THR A 464 -13.44 -18.16 -7.03
CA THR A 464 -13.45 -18.81 -8.35
C THR A 464 -14.61 -18.37 -9.22
N LYS A 465 -15.82 -18.24 -8.63
CA LYS A 465 -17.04 -17.84 -9.35
C LYS A 465 -16.92 -16.44 -9.98
N GLY A 466 -16.60 -15.44 -9.18
CA GLY A 466 -16.44 -14.06 -9.65
C GLY A 466 -15.25 -13.93 -10.62
N THR A 467 -14.17 -14.68 -10.38
CA THR A 467 -13.01 -14.74 -11.28
C THR A 467 -13.39 -15.24 -12.66
N ILE A 468 -14.17 -16.33 -12.77
CA ILE A 468 -14.65 -16.87 -14.05
C ILE A 468 -15.49 -15.82 -14.78
N ALA A 469 -16.43 -15.17 -14.08
CA ALA A 469 -17.28 -14.14 -14.69
C ALA A 469 -16.45 -12.98 -15.25
N LEU A 470 -15.49 -12.49 -14.47
CA LEU A 470 -14.64 -11.37 -14.89
C LEU A 470 -13.67 -11.76 -16.01
N CYS A 471 -13.02 -12.93 -15.93
CA CYS A 471 -12.13 -13.41 -16.99
C CYS A 471 -12.87 -13.56 -18.33
N LYS A 472 -14.10 -14.05 -18.34
CA LYS A 472 -14.94 -14.09 -19.54
C LYS A 472 -15.21 -12.69 -20.11
N ALA A 473 -15.50 -11.72 -19.24
CA ALA A 473 -15.77 -10.35 -19.65
C ALA A 473 -14.55 -9.65 -20.25
N VAL A 474 -13.34 -9.94 -19.76
CA VAL A 474 -12.10 -9.34 -20.27
C VAL A 474 -11.44 -10.13 -21.41
N THR A 475 -11.91 -11.36 -21.69
CA THR A 475 -11.40 -12.16 -22.80
C THR A 475 -11.69 -11.45 -24.13
N GLY A 476 -10.64 -11.17 -24.90
CA GLY A 476 -10.76 -10.43 -26.18
C GLY A 476 -11.07 -8.94 -26.03
N HIS A 477 -11.00 -8.38 -24.82
CA HIS A 477 -11.23 -6.94 -24.61
C HIS A 477 -10.29 -6.08 -25.49
N PRO A 478 -10.82 -5.06 -26.22
CA PRO A 478 -10.06 -4.39 -27.27
C PRO A 478 -8.88 -3.54 -26.77
N SER A 479 -8.92 -3.08 -25.52
CA SER A 479 -7.96 -2.10 -25.00
C SER A 479 -7.25 -2.52 -23.74
N LEU A 480 -7.71 -3.59 -23.04
CA LEU A 480 -7.14 -3.98 -21.75
C LEU A 480 -5.70 -4.47 -21.94
N VAL A 481 -4.77 -3.80 -21.26
CA VAL A 481 -3.34 -4.07 -21.27
C VAL A 481 -2.90 -4.73 -19.96
N SER A 482 -3.51 -4.33 -18.84
CA SER A 482 -3.10 -4.81 -17.53
C SER A 482 -4.29 -5.26 -16.70
N PHE A 483 -4.21 -6.49 -16.21
CA PHE A 483 -5.23 -7.12 -15.39
C PHE A 483 -4.60 -7.79 -14.17
N ASP A 484 -5.09 -7.46 -12.97
CA ASP A 484 -4.52 -7.94 -11.71
C ASP A 484 -5.59 -8.39 -10.73
N LEU A 485 -5.59 -9.68 -10.42
CA LEU A 485 -6.40 -10.36 -9.39
C LEU A 485 -5.52 -10.98 -8.30
N GLY A 486 -4.28 -10.54 -8.17
CA GLY A 486 -3.36 -11.07 -7.16
C GLY A 486 -3.71 -10.66 -5.73
N GLN A 487 -2.71 -10.70 -4.88
CA GLN A 487 -2.84 -10.32 -3.48
C GLN A 487 -2.08 -9.01 -3.21
N SER A 488 -2.69 -8.11 -2.45
CA SER A 488 -2.01 -6.93 -1.93
C SER A 488 -1.13 -7.32 -0.74
N TYR A 489 0.12 -6.88 -0.73
CA TYR A 489 1.08 -7.19 0.35
C TYR A 489 0.62 -6.71 1.73
N THR A 490 -0.21 -5.67 1.79
CA THR A 490 -0.74 -5.10 3.03
C THR A 490 -2.13 -5.64 3.41
N THR A 491 -2.66 -6.62 2.67
CA THR A 491 -4.03 -7.13 2.86
C THR A 491 -4.31 -7.53 4.30
N TYR A 492 -3.41 -8.28 4.92
CA TYR A 492 -3.58 -8.68 6.31
C TYR A 492 -3.55 -7.49 7.28
N ASP A 493 -2.65 -6.54 7.07
CA ASP A 493 -2.49 -5.36 7.92
C ASP A 493 -3.68 -4.40 7.78
N LEU A 494 -4.31 -4.37 6.62
CA LEU A 494 -5.51 -3.59 6.34
C LEU A 494 -6.81 -4.31 6.74
N GLY A 495 -6.73 -5.58 7.17
CA GLY A 495 -7.89 -6.39 7.52
C GLY A 495 -8.80 -6.71 6.33
N GLN A 496 -8.23 -6.78 5.13
CA GLN A 496 -8.97 -7.05 3.89
C GLN A 496 -9.01 -8.54 3.54
N ALA A 497 -9.94 -8.93 2.67
CA ALA A 497 -10.05 -10.30 2.19
C ALA A 497 -9.02 -10.60 1.09
N TYR A 498 -8.47 -11.81 1.11
CA TYR A 498 -7.67 -12.33 -0.01
C TYR A 498 -8.56 -12.81 -1.15
N ASN A 499 -8.07 -12.75 -2.38
CA ASN A 499 -8.68 -13.44 -3.51
C ASN A 499 -8.43 -14.95 -3.36
N TYR A 500 -9.46 -15.78 -3.63
CA TYR A 500 -9.43 -17.23 -3.44
C TYR A 500 -9.83 -17.94 -4.72
N ILE A 501 -8.85 -18.17 -5.60
CA ILE A 501 -9.05 -18.68 -6.97
C ILE A 501 -8.55 -20.13 -7.05
N GLU A 502 -9.43 -21.05 -7.41
CA GLU A 502 -9.18 -22.49 -7.47
C GLU A 502 -9.17 -23.01 -8.92
N ASP A 503 -8.95 -24.33 -9.09
CA ASP A 503 -8.73 -24.99 -10.38
C ASP A 503 -9.88 -24.85 -11.38
N GLU A 504 -11.12 -24.68 -10.92
CA GLU A 504 -12.27 -24.50 -11.80
C GLU A 504 -12.17 -23.24 -12.67
N ALA A 505 -11.35 -22.25 -12.26
CA ALA A 505 -11.10 -21.06 -13.06
C ALA A 505 -10.05 -21.29 -14.17
N VAL A 506 -9.23 -22.35 -14.08
CA VAL A 506 -8.07 -22.59 -14.98
C VAL A 506 -8.48 -22.62 -16.45
N PRO A 507 -9.55 -23.30 -16.90
CA PRO A 507 -9.94 -23.29 -18.31
C PRO A 507 -10.25 -21.88 -18.83
N THR A 508 -10.99 -21.08 -18.05
CA THR A 508 -11.36 -19.70 -18.43
C THR A 508 -10.14 -18.76 -18.44
N ILE A 509 -9.25 -18.93 -17.49
CA ILE A 509 -7.98 -18.14 -17.45
C ILE A 509 -7.10 -18.54 -18.64
N SER A 510 -7.01 -19.82 -18.99
CA SER A 510 -6.27 -20.30 -20.17
C SER A 510 -6.83 -19.71 -21.46
N GLU A 511 -8.16 -19.66 -21.60
CA GLU A 511 -8.83 -19.01 -22.72
C GLU A 511 -8.49 -17.51 -22.81
N LEU A 512 -8.52 -16.79 -21.68
CA LEU A 512 -8.11 -15.40 -21.61
C LEU A 512 -6.65 -15.20 -22.08
N ILE A 513 -5.74 -16.07 -21.66
CA ILE A 513 -4.31 -16.01 -21.99
C ILE A 513 -4.07 -16.26 -23.49
N THR A 514 -4.75 -17.23 -24.07
CA THR A 514 -4.55 -17.67 -25.45
C THR A 514 -5.34 -16.86 -26.48
N THR A 515 -6.41 -16.18 -26.03
CA THR A 515 -7.20 -15.33 -26.92
C THR A 515 -6.40 -14.11 -27.35
N LYS A 516 -6.42 -13.83 -28.66
CA LYS A 516 -5.73 -12.68 -29.22
C LYS A 516 -6.29 -11.38 -28.65
N SER A 517 -5.46 -10.66 -27.89
CA SER A 517 -5.81 -9.42 -27.18
C SER A 517 -4.61 -8.48 -27.07
N ARG A 518 -4.75 -7.37 -26.35
CA ARG A 518 -3.65 -6.45 -26.03
C ARG A 518 -3.05 -6.70 -24.63
N LEU A 519 -3.51 -7.74 -23.94
CA LEU A 519 -3.12 -8.04 -22.58
C LEU A 519 -1.61 -8.32 -22.51
N ALA A 520 -0.91 -7.51 -21.74
CA ALA A 520 0.54 -7.57 -21.56
C ALA A 520 0.95 -7.90 -20.12
N TYR A 521 0.11 -7.56 -19.16
CA TYR A 521 0.33 -7.80 -17.75
C TYR A 521 -0.84 -8.59 -17.16
N LEU A 522 -0.56 -9.76 -16.59
CA LEU A 522 -1.54 -10.63 -15.95
C LEU A 522 -0.99 -11.13 -14.62
N ASN A 523 -1.74 -10.91 -13.53
CA ASN A 523 -1.33 -11.32 -12.20
C ASN A 523 -2.48 -11.94 -11.42
N PHE A 524 -2.30 -13.20 -11.00
CA PHE A 524 -3.14 -13.91 -10.03
C PHE A 524 -2.42 -14.09 -8.69
N GLY A 525 -1.13 -13.81 -8.62
CA GLY A 525 -0.32 -13.87 -7.41
C GLY A 525 -0.32 -15.26 -6.76
N HIS A 526 -0.42 -15.28 -5.44
CA HIS A 526 -0.55 -16.50 -4.67
C HIS A 526 -2.02 -16.92 -4.63
N CYS A 527 -2.32 -18.13 -5.05
CA CYS A 527 -3.69 -18.65 -5.16
C CYS A 527 -3.75 -20.15 -4.83
N PRO A 528 -4.92 -20.66 -4.41
CA PRO A 528 -5.13 -22.10 -4.16
C PRO A 528 -5.36 -22.94 -5.45
N ILE A 529 -4.98 -22.44 -6.63
CA ILE A 529 -4.86 -23.25 -7.83
C ILE A 529 -3.79 -24.32 -7.57
N THR A 530 -4.11 -25.57 -7.85
CA THR A 530 -3.18 -26.68 -7.63
C THR A 530 -1.94 -26.59 -8.55
N PRO A 531 -0.82 -27.24 -8.20
CA PRO A 531 0.35 -27.29 -9.10
C PRO A 531 0.03 -27.84 -10.49
N PRO A 532 -0.84 -28.83 -10.71
CA PRO A 532 -1.33 -29.20 -12.04
C PRO A 532 -2.07 -28.06 -12.75
N GLY A 533 -2.93 -27.31 -12.04
CA GLY A 533 -3.61 -26.15 -12.60
C GLY A 533 -2.64 -25.05 -13.02
N ILE A 534 -1.64 -24.73 -12.18
CA ILE A 534 -0.56 -23.78 -12.54
C ILE A 534 0.22 -24.27 -13.77
N ARG A 535 0.49 -25.58 -13.90
CA ARG A 535 1.12 -26.13 -15.13
C ARG A 535 0.29 -25.84 -16.37
N ALA A 536 -1.02 -26.08 -16.32
CA ALA A 536 -1.91 -25.78 -17.44
C ALA A 536 -1.93 -24.29 -17.80
N LEU A 537 -1.91 -23.38 -16.82
CA LEU A 537 -1.79 -21.94 -17.06
C LEU A 537 -0.42 -21.59 -17.68
N ASN A 538 0.68 -22.17 -17.19
CA ASN A 538 2.01 -21.95 -17.76
C ASN A 538 2.10 -22.42 -19.22
N GLU A 539 1.47 -23.57 -19.57
CA GLU A 539 1.34 -24.06 -20.94
C GLU A 539 0.53 -23.10 -21.83
N ALA A 540 -0.52 -22.49 -21.28
CA ALA A 540 -1.28 -21.45 -21.99
C ALA A 540 -0.43 -20.19 -22.23
N VAL A 541 0.40 -19.77 -21.26
CA VAL A 541 1.30 -18.62 -21.41
C VAL A 541 2.28 -18.82 -22.58
N LEU A 542 2.78 -20.03 -22.82
CA LEU A 542 3.64 -20.32 -23.95
C LEU A 542 2.98 -20.08 -25.34
N GLN A 543 1.66 -19.94 -25.37
CA GLN A 543 0.91 -19.65 -26.59
C GLN A 543 0.53 -18.16 -26.71
N SER A 544 0.78 -17.34 -25.68
CA SER A 544 0.42 -15.92 -25.69
C SER A 544 1.48 -15.07 -26.41
N PRO A 545 1.14 -14.35 -27.47
CA PRO A 545 2.11 -13.50 -28.17
C PRO A 545 2.25 -12.11 -27.53
N THR A 546 1.49 -11.76 -26.52
CA THR A 546 1.38 -10.39 -26.00
C THR A 546 1.78 -10.23 -24.55
N LEU A 547 1.69 -11.29 -23.73
CA LEU A 547 2.08 -11.24 -22.34
C LEU A 547 3.58 -11.01 -22.20
N VAL A 548 3.96 -9.98 -21.45
CA VAL A 548 5.34 -9.68 -21.05
C VAL A 548 5.54 -9.83 -19.54
N TYR A 549 4.44 -9.88 -18.79
CA TYR A 549 4.44 -10.18 -17.37
C TYR A 549 3.30 -11.13 -17.03
N TYR A 550 3.64 -12.19 -16.33
CA TYR A 550 2.70 -13.16 -15.81
C TYR A 550 3.10 -13.61 -14.41
N ALA A 551 2.14 -13.71 -13.50
CA ALA A 551 2.36 -14.23 -12.17
C ALA A 551 1.15 -15.05 -11.70
N ALA A 552 1.38 -16.34 -11.44
CA ALA A 552 0.49 -17.22 -10.70
C ALA A 552 1.34 -18.24 -9.94
N VAL A 553 1.12 -18.35 -8.63
CA VAL A 553 1.90 -19.23 -7.75
C VAL A 553 0.94 -20.03 -6.90
N SER A 554 1.00 -21.36 -7.01
CA SER A 554 0.24 -22.25 -6.11
C SER A 554 0.71 -22.11 -4.67
N ILE A 555 -0.26 -21.97 -3.76
CA ILE A 555 -0.02 -22.10 -2.32
C ILE A 555 -0.20 -23.54 -1.83
N LEU A 556 -0.65 -24.44 -2.70
CA LEU A 556 -0.91 -25.84 -2.39
C LEU A 556 0.33 -26.68 -2.71
N PRO A 557 0.54 -27.76 -1.97
CA PRO A 557 1.64 -28.70 -2.23
C PRO A 557 1.42 -29.45 -3.54
N ASP A 558 2.53 -29.83 -4.19
CA ASP A 558 2.44 -30.76 -5.33
C ASP A 558 2.07 -32.16 -4.83
N PRO A 559 0.93 -32.73 -5.28
CA PRO A 559 0.50 -34.06 -4.83
C PRO A 559 1.52 -35.16 -5.14
N THR A 560 2.40 -34.96 -6.12
CA THR A 560 3.45 -35.95 -6.45
C THR A 560 4.61 -35.93 -5.45
N LEU A 561 4.72 -34.86 -4.67
CA LEU A 561 5.77 -34.69 -3.67
C LEU A 561 5.27 -34.93 -2.23
N VAL A 562 3.97 -35.22 -2.10
CA VAL A 562 3.30 -35.36 -0.80
C VAL A 562 3.30 -36.83 -0.38
N PRO A 563 3.74 -37.19 0.85
CA PRO A 563 3.60 -38.55 1.37
C PRO A 563 2.13 -39.00 1.44
N ALA A 564 1.86 -40.28 1.21
CA ALA A 564 0.51 -40.83 1.26
C ALA A 564 -0.23 -40.64 2.61
N THR A 565 0.52 -40.32 3.68
CA THR A 565 0.02 -40.04 5.04
C THR A 565 -0.31 -38.57 5.29
N PHE A 566 -0.13 -37.71 4.30
CA PHE A 566 -0.32 -36.26 4.40
C PHE A 566 -1.79 -35.88 4.60
N ARG A 567 -2.04 -34.99 5.57
CA ARG A 567 -3.40 -34.44 5.83
C ARG A 567 -3.47 -32.99 5.33
N PRO A 568 -4.20 -32.70 4.24
CA PRO A 568 -4.18 -31.40 3.57
C PRO A 568 -4.52 -30.20 4.47
N SER A 569 -5.39 -30.39 5.46
CA SER A 569 -5.87 -29.30 6.31
C SER A 569 -4.89 -28.83 7.38
N VAL A 570 -3.87 -29.64 7.70
CA VAL A 570 -2.91 -29.37 8.79
C VAL A 570 -1.49 -29.17 8.26
N ASP A 571 -1.15 -29.88 7.18
CA ASP A 571 0.24 -30.01 6.74
C ASP A 571 0.58 -29.15 5.51
N THR A 572 -0.39 -28.44 4.91
CA THR A 572 -0.14 -27.51 3.79
C THR A 572 0.89 -26.41 4.13
N ALA A 573 1.02 -26.10 5.43
CA ALA A 573 2.03 -25.19 5.93
C ALA A 573 3.46 -25.75 5.93
N LEU A 574 3.63 -27.07 5.75
CA LEU A 574 4.90 -27.76 5.94
C LEU A 574 5.64 -28.05 4.63
N ILE A 575 5.03 -27.79 3.47
CA ILE A 575 5.64 -28.12 2.19
C ILE A 575 6.36 -26.90 1.65
N ASP A 576 7.67 -27.05 1.45
CA ASP A 576 8.50 -26.05 0.82
C ASP A 576 8.09 -25.87 -0.66
N PRO A 577 7.60 -24.69 -1.06
CA PRO A 577 7.29 -24.41 -2.46
C PRO A 577 8.54 -24.48 -3.39
N ARG A 578 9.74 -24.58 -2.82
CA ARG A 578 10.99 -24.79 -3.57
C ARG A 578 11.18 -26.25 -4.02
N ASN A 579 10.46 -27.20 -3.41
CA ASN A 579 10.47 -28.60 -3.84
C ASN A 579 9.67 -28.75 -5.15
N ARG A 580 10.30 -28.41 -6.26
CA ARG A 580 9.73 -28.52 -7.60
C ARG A 580 10.30 -29.72 -8.33
N THR A 581 9.47 -30.41 -9.10
CA THR A 581 9.96 -31.45 -10.00
C THR A 581 10.82 -30.83 -11.11
N LYS A 582 11.74 -31.61 -11.68
CA LYS A 582 12.55 -31.16 -12.82
C LYS A 582 11.66 -30.63 -13.96
N SER A 583 10.55 -31.30 -14.24
CA SER A 583 9.58 -30.86 -15.27
C SER A 583 8.98 -29.50 -14.97
N GLN A 584 8.67 -29.18 -13.71
CA GLN A 584 8.18 -27.83 -13.33
C GLN A 584 9.24 -26.77 -13.51
N VAL A 585 10.49 -27.06 -13.13
CA VAL A 585 11.62 -26.13 -13.31
C VAL A 585 11.85 -25.84 -14.80
N ASP A 586 11.78 -26.86 -15.65
CA ASP A 586 11.95 -26.72 -17.08
C ASP A 586 10.81 -25.92 -17.72
N LEU A 587 9.55 -26.13 -17.29
CA LEU A 587 8.40 -25.34 -17.76
C LEU A 587 8.49 -23.88 -17.32
N ASP A 588 8.86 -23.62 -16.05
CA ASP A 588 9.04 -22.25 -15.55
C ASP A 588 10.16 -21.51 -16.30
N ARG A 589 11.20 -22.24 -16.73
CA ARG A 589 12.26 -21.70 -17.59
C ARG A 589 11.70 -21.35 -18.96
N ALA A 590 10.98 -22.27 -19.60
CA ALA A 590 10.36 -22.05 -20.91
C ALA A 590 9.40 -20.84 -20.89
N VAL A 591 8.59 -20.69 -19.83
CA VAL A 591 7.74 -19.51 -19.65
C VAL A 591 8.57 -18.22 -19.58
N ARG A 592 9.66 -18.19 -18.82
CA ARG A 592 10.53 -17.00 -18.73
C ARG A 592 11.17 -16.65 -20.07
N GLU A 593 11.66 -17.65 -20.79
CA GLU A 593 12.24 -17.49 -22.13
C GLU A 593 11.18 -16.96 -23.11
N HIS A 594 9.97 -17.49 -23.07
CA HIS A 594 8.86 -17.02 -23.91
C HIS A 594 8.48 -15.56 -23.58
N LEU A 595 8.39 -15.21 -22.29
CA LEU A 595 8.14 -13.82 -21.89
C LEU A 595 9.28 -12.88 -22.31
N ASP A 596 10.55 -13.33 -22.29
CA ASP A 596 11.69 -12.55 -22.80
C ASP A 596 11.55 -12.27 -24.31
N VAL A 597 11.12 -13.27 -25.10
CA VAL A 597 10.82 -13.08 -26.53
C VAL A 597 9.74 -12.02 -26.73
N ASN A 598 8.65 -12.10 -25.96
CA ASN A 598 7.56 -11.12 -26.05
C ASN A 598 7.99 -9.71 -25.58
N VAL A 599 8.88 -9.63 -24.58
CA VAL A 599 9.47 -8.36 -24.12
C VAL A 599 10.28 -7.73 -25.25
N ARG A 600 11.16 -8.50 -25.91
CA ARG A 600 11.96 -8.00 -27.04
C ARG A 600 11.09 -7.57 -28.22
N ALA A 601 10.07 -8.35 -28.54
CA ALA A 601 9.12 -7.99 -29.59
C ALA A 601 8.37 -6.68 -29.31
N ARG A 602 8.09 -6.37 -28.04
CA ARG A 602 7.35 -5.17 -27.64
C ARG A 602 8.22 -3.94 -27.43
N TYR A 603 9.41 -4.10 -26.84
CA TYR A 603 10.28 -2.99 -26.37
C TYR A 603 11.60 -2.88 -27.16
N GLY A 604 11.88 -3.78 -28.08
CA GLY A 604 13.10 -3.82 -28.88
C GLY A 604 14.06 -4.92 -28.44
N GLU A 605 14.90 -5.35 -29.37
CA GLU A 605 15.82 -6.51 -29.20
C GLU A 605 16.82 -6.34 -28.04
N ASP A 606 17.19 -5.10 -27.70
CA ASP A 606 18.13 -4.79 -26.61
C ASP A 606 17.48 -4.87 -25.22
N MET A 607 16.14 -5.07 -25.14
CA MET A 607 15.42 -5.16 -23.88
C MET A 607 15.39 -6.61 -23.38
N SER A 608 16.20 -6.94 -22.38
CA SER A 608 16.08 -8.22 -21.68
C SER A 608 14.91 -8.24 -20.71
N HIS A 609 14.41 -9.42 -20.37
CA HIS A 609 13.34 -9.57 -19.36
C HIS A 609 13.75 -8.98 -17.99
N THR A 610 15.01 -9.14 -17.59
CA THR A 610 15.53 -8.55 -16.33
C THR A 610 15.45 -7.03 -16.38
N ARG A 611 15.93 -6.42 -17.44
CA ARG A 611 15.88 -4.97 -17.63
C ARG A 611 14.44 -4.45 -17.71
N PHE A 612 13.55 -5.16 -18.39
CA PHE A 612 12.13 -4.87 -18.42
C PHE A 612 11.51 -4.87 -17.01
N MET A 613 11.84 -5.87 -16.19
CA MET A 613 11.32 -5.96 -14.83
C MET A 613 11.74 -4.79 -13.94
N GLU A 614 12.93 -4.22 -14.18
CA GLU A 614 13.47 -3.08 -13.44
C GLU A 614 12.95 -1.74 -13.96
N GLU A 615 12.93 -1.55 -15.28
CA GLU A 615 12.71 -0.24 -15.91
C GLU A 615 11.28 -0.03 -16.41
N GLU A 616 10.64 -1.05 -17.01
CA GLU A 616 9.42 -0.88 -17.79
C GLU A 616 8.16 -1.50 -17.16
N ARG A 617 8.30 -2.58 -16.38
CA ARG A 617 7.14 -3.30 -15.80
C ARG A 617 6.19 -2.37 -15.04
N ARG A 618 6.73 -1.42 -14.27
CA ARG A 618 5.90 -0.48 -13.47
C ARG A 618 4.97 0.37 -14.34
N TRP A 619 5.31 0.59 -15.61
CA TRP A 619 4.51 1.40 -16.52
C TRP A 619 3.35 0.64 -17.16
N LEU A 620 3.34 -0.66 -17.04
CA LEU A 620 2.13 -1.46 -17.30
C LEU A 620 1.11 -1.29 -16.15
N VAL A 621 1.61 -1.14 -14.93
CA VAL A 621 0.76 -0.95 -13.74
C VAL A 621 0.26 0.49 -13.60
N SER A 622 1.09 1.47 -13.88
CA SER A 622 0.79 2.88 -13.66
C SER A 622 1.07 3.73 -14.89
N ASP A 623 0.42 4.87 -15.01
CA ASP A 623 0.76 5.84 -16.06
C ASP A 623 2.14 6.47 -15.82
N ARG A 624 3.01 6.38 -16.83
CA ARG A 624 4.40 6.84 -16.72
C ARG A 624 4.49 8.35 -16.51
N SER A 625 3.71 9.12 -17.25
CA SER A 625 3.80 10.58 -17.26
C SER A 625 3.36 11.18 -15.92
N ASP A 626 2.30 10.62 -15.32
CA ASP A 626 1.75 11.14 -14.08
C ASP A 626 2.51 10.67 -12.84
N VAL A 627 2.94 9.40 -12.84
CA VAL A 627 3.68 8.86 -11.69
C VAL A 627 5.10 9.42 -11.61
N ARG A 628 5.76 9.72 -12.72
CA ARG A 628 7.07 10.40 -12.70
C ARG A 628 7.02 11.76 -12.03
N LYS A 629 5.94 12.52 -12.22
CA LYS A 629 5.75 13.83 -11.60
C LYS A 629 5.69 13.80 -10.07
N ILE A 630 5.46 12.63 -9.49
CA ILE A 630 5.40 12.45 -8.03
C ILE A 630 6.50 11.55 -7.48
N ASP A 631 7.47 11.15 -8.28
CA ASP A 631 8.60 10.39 -7.78
C ASP A 631 9.43 11.24 -6.80
N SER A 632 9.67 10.68 -5.61
CA SER A 632 10.30 11.37 -4.50
C SER A 632 11.55 10.62 -4.07
N VAL A 633 12.67 11.34 -4.03
CA VAL A 633 13.95 10.81 -3.52
C VAL A 633 13.81 10.30 -2.08
N TYR A 634 13.04 10.97 -1.25
CA TYR A 634 12.87 10.58 0.15
C TYR A 634 12.09 9.28 0.31
N ARG A 635 11.12 9.01 -0.57
CA ARG A 635 10.40 7.72 -0.59
C ARG A 635 11.28 6.61 -1.14
N ASN A 636 12.07 6.90 -2.16
CA ASN A 636 12.92 5.93 -2.85
C ASN A 636 14.18 5.60 -2.04
N ARG A 637 14.78 6.57 -1.34
CA ARG A 637 15.94 6.33 -0.45
C ARG A 637 15.63 5.34 0.65
N ASP A 638 14.46 5.41 1.26
CA ASP A 638 14.07 4.44 2.29
C ASP A 638 14.05 3.02 1.72
N ALA A 639 13.47 2.84 0.54
CA ALA A 639 13.45 1.56 -0.16
C ALA A 639 14.86 1.14 -0.62
N GLY A 640 15.64 2.08 -1.17
CA GLY A 640 17.01 1.87 -1.59
C GLY A 640 17.95 1.53 -0.43
N LEU A 641 17.81 2.19 0.72
CA LEU A 641 18.57 1.88 1.92
C LEU A 641 18.23 0.47 2.46
N ALA A 642 16.95 0.12 2.49
CA ALA A 642 16.53 -1.22 2.88
C ALA A 642 17.11 -2.29 1.94
N ARG A 643 17.07 -2.04 0.63
CA ARG A 643 17.66 -2.94 -0.39
C ARG A 643 19.18 -3.07 -0.21
N ARG A 644 19.91 -1.96 -0.05
CA ARG A 644 21.37 -1.99 0.17
C ARG A 644 21.74 -2.71 1.46
N ARG A 645 21.01 -2.46 2.56
CA ARG A 645 21.22 -3.15 3.83
C ARG A 645 20.99 -4.65 3.69
N LEU A 646 19.94 -5.05 2.96
CA LEU A 646 19.67 -6.44 2.69
C LEU A 646 20.75 -7.08 1.83
N LEU A 647 21.20 -6.41 0.75
CA LEU A 647 22.31 -6.90 -0.08
C LEU A 647 23.63 -7.00 0.70
N THR A 648 23.89 -6.08 1.62
CA THR A 648 25.06 -6.15 2.51
C THR A 648 24.92 -7.32 3.48
N LEU A 649 23.74 -7.55 4.03
CA LEU A 649 23.47 -8.73 4.86
C LEU A 649 23.68 -10.01 4.06
N VAL A 650 23.14 -10.11 2.85
CA VAL A 650 23.30 -11.26 1.96
C VAL A 650 24.78 -11.52 1.63
N LYS A 651 25.57 -10.48 1.39
CA LYS A 651 27.02 -10.61 1.11
C LYS A 651 27.83 -11.09 2.31
N ASN A 652 27.41 -10.73 3.51
CA ASN A 652 28.12 -11.04 4.75
C ASN A 652 27.61 -12.32 5.43
N TRP A 653 26.60 -12.96 4.86
CA TRP A 653 26.02 -14.19 5.38
C TRP A 653 26.61 -15.39 4.64
N GLU A 654 26.98 -16.41 5.39
CA GLU A 654 27.48 -17.65 4.82
C GLU A 654 26.39 -18.38 4.02
N ASP A 655 26.78 -19.06 2.97
CA ASP A 655 25.87 -19.86 2.15
C ASP A 655 25.25 -20.97 3.01
N GLY A 656 23.92 -21.01 3.08
CA GLY A 656 23.18 -21.99 3.86
C GLY A 656 22.65 -21.50 5.20
N ASP A 657 22.76 -20.19 5.51
CA ASP A 657 22.13 -19.63 6.71
C ASP A 657 20.60 -19.62 6.57
N GLU A 658 19.95 -20.50 7.32
CA GLU A 658 18.49 -20.66 7.34
C GLU A 658 17.75 -19.37 7.77
N THR A 659 18.38 -18.54 8.61
CA THR A 659 17.78 -17.29 9.09
C THR A 659 17.66 -16.27 7.96
N LEU A 660 18.69 -16.15 7.12
CA LEU A 660 18.66 -15.28 5.95
C LEU A 660 17.62 -15.76 4.95
N ASP A 661 17.55 -17.04 4.68
CA ASP A 661 16.55 -17.63 3.79
C ASP A 661 15.13 -17.39 4.30
N ARG A 662 14.90 -17.42 5.61
CA ARG A 662 13.61 -17.08 6.22
C ARG A 662 13.28 -15.59 6.08
N VAL A 663 14.23 -14.69 6.31
CA VAL A 663 14.05 -13.24 6.12
C VAL A 663 13.75 -12.93 4.65
N MET A 664 14.47 -13.56 3.73
CA MET A 664 14.25 -13.37 2.28
C MET A 664 12.91 -13.94 1.80
N ASN A 665 12.46 -15.05 2.38
CA ASN A 665 11.18 -15.68 2.03
C ASN A 665 9.97 -15.07 2.74
N ALA A 666 10.15 -14.38 3.88
CA ALA A 666 9.09 -13.69 4.60
C ALA A 666 8.65 -12.39 3.94
N GLN A 667 9.35 -11.94 2.91
CA GLN A 667 9.00 -10.71 2.21
C GLN A 667 7.85 -10.93 1.22
N ALA A 668 6.86 -10.05 1.28
CA ALA A 668 5.72 -10.08 0.38
C ALA A 668 6.16 -9.95 -1.09
N PRO A 669 5.49 -10.63 -2.03
CA PRO A 669 5.88 -10.68 -3.45
C PRO A 669 5.88 -9.33 -4.17
N SER A 670 5.24 -8.32 -3.61
CA SER A 670 5.20 -6.96 -4.17
C SER A 670 6.37 -6.07 -3.74
N CYS A 671 7.19 -6.52 -2.79
CA CYS A 671 8.43 -5.83 -2.49
C CYS A 671 9.42 -6.11 -3.62
N SER A 672 10.00 -5.07 -4.22
CA SER A 672 10.98 -5.15 -5.32
C SER A 672 12.29 -5.88 -4.97
N LEU A 673 12.35 -6.48 -3.79
CA LEU A 673 13.44 -7.31 -3.30
C LEU A 673 13.26 -8.78 -3.76
N ARG A 674 13.02 -8.99 -5.06
CA ARG A 674 13.14 -10.33 -5.61
C ARG A 674 14.62 -10.74 -5.64
N ARG A 675 14.88 -12.02 -5.29
CA ARG A 675 16.16 -12.65 -5.54
C ARG A 675 16.64 -12.26 -6.94
N HIS A 676 17.78 -11.61 -7.03
CA HIS A 676 18.63 -11.85 -8.19
C HIS A 676 19.06 -13.32 -8.06
N ASP A 677 18.63 -14.16 -8.99
CA ASP A 677 19.15 -15.51 -9.08
C ASP A 677 20.69 -15.43 -9.02
N LYS A 678 21.28 -16.20 -8.11
CA LYS A 678 22.74 -16.38 -8.02
C LYS A 678 23.25 -17.17 -9.25
N THR A 679 22.90 -16.73 -10.45
CA THR A 679 23.47 -17.23 -11.69
C THR A 679 23.88 -16.03 -12.51
N GLU A 680 24.93 -15.40 -12.04
CA GLU A 680 25.98 -14.73 -12.80
C GLU A 680 27.23 -14.61 -11.92
#